data_64d9b8ba3aadb4dc99102c7322360ceb
#
_entry.id   64d9b8ba3aadb4dc99102c7322360ceb
#
_cell.length_a   1.000
_cell.length_b   1.000
_cell.length_c   1.000
_cell.angle_alpha   90.00
_cell.angle_beta   90.00
_cell.angle_gamma   90.00
#
_symmetry.space_group_name_H-M   'P 1'
#
loop_
_entity.id
_entity.type
_entity.pdbx_description
1 polymer ?
#
loop_
_entity_poly.entity_id
_entity_poly.type
_entity_poly.pdbx_seq_one_letter_code
_entity_poly.pdbx_strand_id
1 'polypeptide(L)'
;MEGGGTSLTERILASRTDPVPARPTVPRRKVAEEGGCGVVGFACTIPVRGRHIFEPAIQMHNRGNGKGGGIAAACLVSEQLGVDAAVLRNDYLLQIALLDPAAADEVEETFVVPQFRIDHKAALEPVADYRDLGLEVKPPDVVRYFVRVKDDVLTEFAETNRLAGAPDRAVEDEFVYQNSVRLNQRFYASLGEKRAFVLSHARNLMVFKIVGYAENVVRYYGLEDMQAQVWIAHQRYPTKGRVWHPAGSHPFIGMNEALVHNGDFANYASVCEYLAQNNIVPQFLTDTEVSVLLFDLWNRVYGYPLEYVIEAMAPTTELDFDNLPEDKRRVYRAIQAMHMHGSPDGPWFFIIARSEPDQGRFQLLGITDTSMLRPQVFALQEGDVSIGLVASEKQAIDATLRSLAQEDGRFRLVADLCWNARGGSHTDGGAFSFTVRRDNGAATLECADKFGRLIKAAPGEYVMAGNAEPPPGGDELIKNVDRALAAGETEGLFLQIVSAVAEWRLAQVRWLVDGIDRIAGTDDEKFERALDLLTRLNDYRYDCGDMKRSAVLQIVREGINRLLDTIPSIADSGGGRFKRVQWDTRGELRDPKETESVLVVCARGFPAEGEDCDSRLLVEAFRRGWRRFIVYGLRGQRFTGCGFGPETDGVRIDVYGSSGDYLASGIDGMEIHVHGNGQDQLAQIMKCGRLVVYGDVGQAFMYGAKGGEVYVMGNAAGRPLINAVGRPRVVINGTCLDYLAESFMAGDPHGGGGFVVLNGIEFDDRGQVRGQETPYPGSNLFSLASGGAIFVRDPHQKVVPDQLNGGELVEMTEDDWQLILPYLEANERYFGISIENLLTVDGVPRSPLEVYRKVRAVKLAVLAAESIPE
;
A
#
# COMPACT_ATOMS: atom_id res chain seq x y z
N MET A 1 25.11 27.01 -64.46
CA MET A 1 24.46 27.67 -63.31
C MET A 1 23.66 26.59 -62.62
N GLU A 2 24.31 25.92 -61.71
CA GLU A 2 23.67 24.88 -60.86
C GLU A 2 23.01 25.59 -59.69
N GLY A 3 21.72 25.53 -59.64
CA GLY A 3 20.92 25.99 -58.53
C GLY A 3 21.07 25.05 -57.36
N GLY A 4 21.94 25.44 -56.38
CA GLY A 4 22.07 24.75 -55.15
C GLY A 4 20.81 24.87 -54.29
N GLY A 5 19.86 24.01 -54.49
CA GLY A 5 18.73 23.79 -53.59
C GLY A 5 19.27 23.18 -52.28
N THR A 6 19.05 23.83 -51.13
CA THR A 6 19.30 23.26 -49.81
C THR A 6 18.61 21.88 -49.67
N SER A 7 19.36 20.89 -49.22
CA SER A 7 18.85 19.53 -49.02
C SER A 7 17.71 19.49 -48.02
N LEU A 8 16.84 18.48 -48.07
CA LEU A 8 15.76 18.30 -47.08
C LEU A 8 16.33 18.26 -45.66
N THR A 9 17.48 17.61 -45.50
CA THR A 9 18.21 17.52 -44.22
C THR A 9 18.62 18.89 -43.70
N GLU A 10 19.20 19.72 -44.56
CA GLU A 10 19.61 21.09 -44.17
C GLU A 10 18.42 21.96 -43.79
N ARG A 11 17.27 21.82 -44.47
CA ARG A 11 16.04 22.52 -44.09
C ARG A 11 15.49 22.04 -42.73
N ILE A 12 15.52 20.72 -42.44
CA ILE A 12 15.12 20.18 -41.16
C ILE A 12 16.05 20.66 -40.06
N LEU A 13 17.38 20.66 -40.29
CA LEU A 13 18.33 21.15 -39.31
C LEU A 13 18.18 22.65 -39.09
N ALA A 14 18.00 23.43 -40.14
CA ALA A 14 17.77 24.90 -40.04
C ALA A 14 16.48 25.22 -39.26
N SER A 15 15.42 24.40 -39.41
CA SER A 15 14.18 24.59 -38.66
C SER A 15 14.32 24.31 -37.14
N ARG A 16 15.38 23.60 -36.76
CA ARG A 16 15.71 23.31 -35.33
C ARG A 16 16.69 24.27 -34.70
N THR A 17 17.33 25.12 -35.51
CA THR A 17 18.32 26.12 -35.02
C THR A 17 17.71 27.47 -34.64
N ASP A 18 16.41 27.65 -34.86
CA ASP A 18 15.72 28.83 -34.37
C ASP A 18 15.65 28.74 -32.82
N PRO A 19 16.42 29.58 -32.11
CA PRO A 19 16.39 29.54 -30.64
C PRO A 19 14.99 29.90 -30.21
N VAL A 20 14.44 29.12 -29.30
CA VAL A 20 13.18 29.45 -28.61
C VAL A 20 13.25 30.91 -28.17
N PRO A 21 12.41 31.81 -28.71
CA PRO A 21 12.65 33.27 -28.62
C PRO A 21 12.41 33.87 -27.25
N ALA A 22 12.22 33.10 -26.23
CA ALA A 22 12.17 33.57 -24.85
C ALA A 22 12.88 32.57 -23.96
N ARG A 23 13.90 33.01 -23.25
CA ARG A 23 14.25 32.30 -21.99
C ARG A 23 12.96 32.13 -21.21
N PRO A 24 12.59 30.88 -20.85
CA PRO A 24 11.44 30.70 -19.98
C PRO A 24 11.69 31.59 -18.76
N THR A 25 10.77 32.48 -18.48
CA THR A 25 10.76 33.20 -17.19
C THR A 25 10.91 32.14 -16.15
N VAL A 26 11.96 32.23 -15.33
CA VAL A 26 12.20 31.28 -14.23
C VAL A 26 10.86 31.12 -13.53
N PRO A 27 10.29 29.90 -13.49
CA PRO A 27 9.00 29.71 -12.86
C PRO A 27 9.12 30.23 -11.43
N ARG A 28 8.21 31.11 -11.01
CA ARG A 28 8.12 31.47 -9.60
C ARG A 28 8.09 30.12 -8.84
N ARG A 29 9.02 29.97 -7.89
CA ARG A 29 9.15 28.78 -7.05
C ARG A 29 7.73 28.43 -6.57
N LYS A 30 7.11 27.44 -7.18
CA LYS A 30 5.92 26.84 -6.59
C LYS A 30 6.36 26.29 -5.25
N VAL A 31 5.58 26.52 -4.22
CA VAL A 31 5.71 25.77 -2.98
C VAL A 31 5.76 24.31 -3.42
N ALA A 32 6.77 23.57 -2.98
CA ALA A 32 6.95 22.18 -3.38
C ALA A 32 5.72 21.40 -2.85
N GLU A 33 4.76 21.19 -3.73
CA GLU A 33 3.67 20.27 -3.48
C GLU A 33 4.24 18.88 -3.75
N GLU A 34 4.31 18.02 -2.74
CA GLU A 34 4.70 16.64 -2.92
C GLU A 34 3.65 15.92 -3.78
N GLY A 35 4.10 15.21 -4.80
CA GLY A 35 3.25 14.59 -5.79
C GLY A 35 2.95 13.12 -5.47
N GLY A 36 1.69 12.77 -5.57
CA GLY A 36 1.19 11.41 -5.50
C GLY A 36 -0.32 11.40 -5.29
N CYS A 37 -0.98 10.27 -5.63
CA CYS A 37 -2.38 10.05 -5.31
C CYS A 37 -2.49 9.13 -4.10
N GLY A 38 -3.41 9.43 -3.17
CA GLY A 38 -3.82 8.51 -2.12
C GLY A 38 -4.99 7.66 -2.59
N VAL A 39 -4.84 6.33 -2.58
CA VAL A 39 -5.92 5.40 -2.94
C VAL A 39 -6.09 4.35 -1.86
N VAL A 40 -7.35 4.01 -1.55
CA VAL A 40 -7.71 2.95 -0.62
C VAL A 40 -8.98 2.25 -1.10
N GLY A 41 -9.07 0.96 -0.85
CA GLY A 41 -10.28 0.18 -1.05
C GLY A 41 -10.36 -0.97 -0.04
N PHE A 42 -11.58 -1.38 0.28
CA PHE A 42 -11.83 -2.56 1.09
C PHE A 42 -13.08 -3.30 0.64
N ALA A 43 -13.07 -4.62 0.81
CA ALA A 43 -14.20 -5.52 0.55
C ALA A 43 -14.44 -6.38 1.79
N CYS A 44 -15.69 -6.44 2.26
CA CYS A 44 -16.05 -7.04 3.54
C CYS A 44 -17.24 -7.99 3.42
N THR A 45 -17.27 -9.04 4.24
CA THR A 45 -18.40 -9.97 4.30
C THR A 45 -19.66 -9.35 4.90
N ILE A 46 -19.55 -8.24 5.61
CA ILE A 46 -20.69 -7.47 6.11
C ILE A 46 -20.71 -6.06 5.48
N PRO A 47 -21.87 -5.40 5.38
CA PRO A 47 -21.95 -4.02 4.98
C PRO A 47 -21.20 -3.11 5.97
N VAL A 48 -20.37 -2.23 5.45
CA VAL A 48 -19.51 -1.29 6.19
C VAL A 48 -19.95 0.14 5.88
N ARG A 49 -20.00 1.01 6.90
CA ARG A 49 -20.43 2.40 6.77
C ARG A 49 -19.38 3.28 6.08
N GLY A 50 -19.83 4.26 5.32
CA GLY A 50 -18.97 5.20 4.60
C GLY A 50 -18.03 6.02 5.49
N ARG A 51 -18.38 6.24 6.78
CA ARG A 51 -17.52 6.95 7.75
C ARG A 51 -16.14 6.29 7.93
N HIS A 52 -16.01 4.98 7.66
CA HIS A 52 -14.73 4.28 7.77
C HIS A 52 -13.72 4.66 6.68
N ILE A 53 -14.11 5.50 5.71
CA ILE A 53 -13.20 6.14 4.75
C ILE A 53 -12.45 7.33 5.38
N PHE A 54 -12.95 7.95 6.46
CA PHE A 54 -12.37 9.17 7.03
C PHE A 54 -10.91 8.97 7.45
N GLU A 55 -10.65 8.04 8.36
CA GLU A 55 -9.29 7.85 8.89
C GLU A 55 -8.26 7.51 7.81
N PRO A 56 -8.49 6.53 6.90
CA PRO A 56 -7.52 6.24 5.85
C PRO A 56 -7.34 7.40 4.86
N ALA A 57 -8.40 8.16 4.54
CA ALA A 57 -8.27 9.31 3.66
C ALA A 57 -7.41 10.41 4.32
N ILE A 58 -7.67 10.74 5.57
CA ILE A 58 -6.89 11.75 6.32
C ILE A 58 -5.41 11.30 6.45
N GLN A 59 -5.15 10.02 6.65
CA GLN A 59 -3.79 9.47 6.69
C GLN A 59 -3.00 9.74 5.40
N MET A 60 -3.68 9.78 4.25
CA MET A 60 -3.06 9.98 2.94
C MET A 60 -3.14 11.44 2.44
N HIS A 61 -3.43 12.43 3.29
CA HIS A 61 -3.40 13.85 2.87
C HIS A 61 -2.04 14.29 2.32
N ASN A 62 -0.96 13.69 2.80
CA ASN A 62 0.40 13.88 2.27
C ASN A 62 0.58 13.43 0.82
N ARG A 63 -0.32 12.56 0.30
CA ARG A 63 -0.30 12.11 -1.10
C ARG A 63 -1.29 12.83 -1.98
N GLY A 64 -2.27 13.54 -1.42
CA GLY A 64 -3.25 14.33 -2.16
C GLY A 64 -3.19 15.81 -1.79
N ASN A 65 -3.55 16.69 -2.72
CA ASN A 65 -3.57 18.13 -2.48
C ASN A 65 -4.98 18.72 -2.41
N GLY A 66 -6.01 17.89 -2.25
CA GLY A 66 -7.40 18.32 -2.16
C GLY A 66 -8.00 18.88 -3.45
N LYS A 67 -7.32 18.79 -4.58
CA LYS A 67 -7.80 19.31 -5.88
C LYS A 67 -8.68 18.29 -6.64
N GLY A 68 -9.06 17.21 -6.01
CA GLY A 68 -9.98 16.23 -6.53
C GLY A 68 -10.05 15.02 -5.61
N GLY A 69 -11.25 14.62 -5.26
CA GLY A 69 -11.53 13.45 -4.46
C GLY A 69 -12.82 12.79 -4.89
N GLY A 70 -12.92 11.50 -4.58
CA GLY A 70 -14.13 10.76 -4.86
C GLY A 70 -14.13 9.39 -4.22
N ILE A 71 -15.30 8.79 -4.25
CA ILE A 71 -15.57 7.45 -3.73
C ILE A 71 -16.42 6.66 -4.70
N ALA A 72 -16.32 5.34 -4.65
CA ALA A 72 -17.34 4.44 -5.17
C ALA A 72 -17.67 3.36 -4.13
N ALA A 73 -18.92 2.91 -4.19
CA ALA A 73 -19.41 1.83 -3.34
C ALA A 73 -20.24 0.84 -4.15
N ALA A 74 -20.03 -0.46 -3.89
CA ALA A 74 -20.79 -1.54 -4.51
C ALA A 74 -21.31 -2.52 -3.47
N CYS A 75 -22.31 -3.31 -3.87
CA CYS A 75 -23.08 -4.16 -2.94
C CYS A 75 -23.74 -3.33 -1.84
N LEU A 76 -24.60 -2.43 -2.28
CA LEU A 76 -25.33 -1.45 -1.47
C LEU A 76 -26.49 -2.08 -0.70
N VAL A 77 -27.00 -1.35 0.28
CA VAL A 77 -28.17 -1.75 1.08
C VAL A 77 -29.42 -1.04 0.53
N SER A 78 -30.37 -1.81 0.02
CA SER A 78 -31.56 -1.32 -0.69
C SER A 78 -32.43 -0.38 0.13
N GLU A 79 -32.63 -0.69 1.41
CA GLU A 79 -33.44 0.09 2.34
C GLU A 79 -32.93 1.54 2.50
N GLN A 80 -31.61 1.73 2.48
CA GLN A 80 -30.99 3.04 2.58
C GLN A 80 -31.12 3.89 1.30
N LEU A 81 -31.47 3.24 0.19
CA LEU A 81 -31.69 3.89 -1.09
C LEU A 81 -33.15 4.12 -1.41
N GLY A 82 -34.06 3.68 -0.51
CA GLY A 82 -35.50 3.84 -0.67
C GLY A 82 -36.10 2.90 -1.73
N VAL A 83 -35.46 1.78 -2.04
CA VAL A 83 -35.89 0.81 -3.04
C VAL A 83 -35.89 -0.60 -2.44
N ASP A 84 -36.61 -1.52 -3.06
CA ASP A 84 -36.53 -2.92 -2.69
C ASP A 84 -35.29 -3.62 -3.28
N ALA A 85 -34.99 -4.81 -2.77
CA ALA A 85 -33.81 -5.57 -3.18
C ALA A 85 -33.86 -6.04 -4.66
N ALA A 86 -35.06 -6.17 -5.23
CA ALA A 86 -35.23 -6.56 -6.63
C ALA A 86 -34.90 -5.39 -7.56
N VAL A 87 -35.35 -4.18 -7.23
CA VAL A 87 -34.98 -2.94 -7.94
C VAL A 87 -33.47 -2.74 -7.87
N LEU A 88 -32.87 -2.77 -6.68
CA LEU A 88 -31.41 -2.60 -6.53
C LEU A 88 -30.58 -3.62 -7.36
N ARG A 89 -31.05 -4.85 -7.48
CA ARG A 89 -30.37 -5.89 -8.23
C ARG A 89 -30.53 -5.76 -9.74
N ASN A 90 -31.72 -5.39 -10.20
CA ASN A 90 -32.08 -5.48 -11.61
C ASN A 90 -31.93 -4.18 -12.37
N ASP A 91 -32.16 -3.03 -11.70
CA ASP A 91 -32.15 -1.72 -12.34
C ASP A 91 -30.75 -1.11 -12.39
N TYR A 92 -30.54 -0.27 -13.40
CA TYR A 92 -29.38 0.58 -13.47
C TYR A 92 -29.53 1.76 -12.51
N LEU A 93 -28.52 1.97 -11.66
CA LEU A 93 -28.40 3.12 -10.79
C LEU A 93 -27.75 4.25 -11.59
N LEU A 94 -28.58 5.01 -12.29
CA LEU A 94 -28.15 6.16 -13.09
C LEU A 94 -28.05 7.39 -12.16
N GLN A 95 -26.83 7.84 -11.88
CA GLN A 95 -26.56 9.07 -11.14
C GLN A 95 -26.04 10.15 -12.09
N ILE A 96 -26.68 11.31 -12.08
CA ILE A 96 -26.32 12.43 -12.93
C ILE A 96 -25.90 13.59 -12.03
N ALA A 97 -24.69 14.08 -12.25
CA ALA A 97 -24.15 15.28 -11.62
C ALA A 97 -24.56 16.52 -12.42
N LEU A 98 -25.21 17.44 -11.77
CA LEU A 98 -25.61 18.73 -12.34
C LEU A 98 -24.65 19.81 -11.83
N LEU A 99 -23.83 20.34 -12.71
CA LEU A 99 -22.95 21.48 -12.46
C LEU A 99 -23.71 22.80 -12.65
N ASP A 100 -24.65 22.78 -13.57
CA ASP A 100 -25.65 23.79 -13.79
C ASP A 100 -27.05 23.18 -13.47
N PRO A 101 -27.68 23.55 -12.37
CA PRO A 101 -29.01 23.03 -12.03
C PRO A 101 -30.08 23.27 -13.11
N ALA A 102 -29.94 24.31 -13.96
CA ALA A 102 -30.86 24.60 -15.06
C ALA A 102 -30.79 23.53 -16.17
N ALA A 103 -29.78 22.66 -16.18
CA ALA A 103 -29.72 21.57 -17.15
C ALA A 103 -30.62 20.38 -16.79
N ALA A 104 -31.20 20.33 -15.59
CA ALA A 104 -31.89 19.15 -15.07
C ALA A 104 -33.08 18.71 -15.98
N ASP A 105 -33.93 19.63 -16.37
CA ASP A 105 -35.10 19.32 -17.19
C ASP A 105 -34.67 18.85 -18.60
N GLU A 106 -33.73 19.54 -19.24
CA GLU A 106 -33.23 19.16 -20.55
C GLU A 106 -32.58 17.75 -20.54
N VAL A 107 -31.83 17.44 -19.49
CA VAL A 107 -31.21 16.09 -19.28
C VAL A 107 -32.29 15.04 -19.13
N GLU A 108 -33.26 15.27 -18.27
CA GLU A 108 -34.35 14.31 -18.01
C GLU A 108 -35.24 14.08 -19.23
N GLU A 109 -35.67 15.13 -19.89
CA GLU A 109 -36.56 15.09 -21.07
C GLU A 109 -35.89 14.46 -22.30
N THR A 110 -34.55 14.55 -22.41
CA THR A 110 -33.82 14.06 -23.58
C THR A 110 -33.24 12.66 -23.39
N PHE A 111 -32.66 12.38 -22.22
CA PHE A 111 -31.84 11.19 -22.01
C PHE A 111 -32.41 10.20 -20.99
N VAL A 112 -33.41 10.58 -20.18
CA VAL A 112 -33.97 9.70 -19.16
C VAL A 112 -35.40 9.28 -19.52
N VAL A 113 -36.34 10.20 -19.53
CA VAL A 113 -37.77 9.88 -19.73
C VAL A 113 -38.07 9.19 -21.08
N PRO A 114 -37.49 9.56 -22.21
CA PRO A 114 -37.74 8.85 -23.49
C PRO A 114 -37.17 7.43 -23.52
N GLN A 115 -36.05 7.18 -22.82
CA GLN A 115 -35.27 5.97 -22.95
C GLN A 115 -35.63 4.91 -21.91
N PHE A 116 -35.99 5.34 -20.70
CA PHE A 116 -36.09 4.45 -19.53
C PHE A 116 -37.48 4.43 -18.90
N ARG A 117 -37.84 3.27 -18.35
CA ARG A 117 -38.82 3.14 -17.28
C ARG A 117 -38.12 3.51 -15.97
N ILE A 118 -38.68 4.45 -15.24
CA ILE A 118 -38.13 4.93 -13.97
C ILE A 118 -38.91 4.25 -12.84
N ASP A 119 -38.22 3.39 -12.09
CA ASP A 119 -38.81 2.69 -10.95
C ASP A 119 -38.65 3.53 -9.64
N HIS A 120 -37.57 4.33 -9.53
CA HIS A 120 -37.39 5.28 -8.44
C HIS A 120 -36.54 6.49 -8.89
N LYS A 121 -36.86 7.68 -8.33
CA LYS A 121 -36.09 8.92 -8.54
C LYS A 121 -35.92 9.64 -7.21
N ALA A 122 -34.68 10.10 -6.92
CA ALA A 122 -34.38 10.92 -5.76
C ALA A 122 -33.33 11.99 -6.12
N ALA A 123 -33.55 13.22 -5.70
CA ALA A 123 -32.50 14.22 -5.63
C ALA A 123 -31.79 14.06 -4.28
N LEU A 124 -30.47 14.11 -4.26
CA LEU A 124 -29.72 14.06 -3.01
C LEU A 124 -29.76 15.43 -2.34
N GLU A 125 -29.94 15.44 -1.02
CA GLU A 125 -29.88 16.64 -0.19
C GLU A 125 -28.49 16.72 0.46
N PRO A 126 -27.56 17.53 -0.09
CA PRO A 126 -26.22 17.67 0.47
C PRO A 126 -26.23 18.63 1.67
N VAL A 127 -25.06 18.79 2.31
CA VAL A 127 -24.83 19.83 3.33
C VAL A 127 -25.20 21.22 2.77
N ALA A 128 -25.90 22.01 3.58
CA ALA A 128 -26.48 23.28 3.14
C ALA A 128 -25.43 24.30 2.64
N ASP A 129 -24.30 24.42 3.31
CA ASP A 129 -23.14 25.22 2.83
C ASP A 129 -21.87 24.37 2.75
N TYR A 130 -21.40 24.20 1.55
CA TYR A 130 -20.15 23.45 1.27
C TYR A 130 -18.91 24.07 1.93
N ARG A 131 -18.93 25.37 2.23
CA ARG A 131 -17.84 26.09 2.88
C ARG A 131 -17.64 25.67 4.32
N ASP A 132 -18.67 25.17 4.99
CA ASP A 132 -18.56 24.59 6.35
C ASP A 132 -17.63 23.36 6.40
N LEU A 133 -17.40 22.72 5.25
CA LEU A 133 -16.46 21.64 5.07
C LEU A 133 -15.09 22.08 4.54
N GLY A 134 -14.83 23.39 4.45
CA GLY A 134 -13.60 23.96 3.90
C GLY A 134 -13.42 23.77 2.39
N LEU A 135 -14.51 23.50 1.65
CA LEU A 135 -14.46 23.34 0.20
C LEU A 135 -14.42 24.71 -0.50
N GLU A 136 -13.55 24.86 -1.49
CA GLU A 136 -13.41 26.08 -2.29
C GLU A 136 -14.40 26.11 -3.49
N VAL A 137 -14.83 24.94 -3.95
CA VAL A 137 -15.72 24.77 -5.09
C VAL A 137 -16.97 24.02 -4.65
N LYS A 138 -18.17 24.55 -5.02
CA LYS A 138 -19.43 23.85 -4.77
C LYS A 138 -19.41 22.50 -5.50
N PRO A 139 -19.62 21.37 -4.82
CA PRO A 139 -19.82 20.09 -5.47
C PRO A 139 -21.11 20.08 -6.32
N PRO A 140 -21.21 19.20 -7.33
CA PRO A 140 -22.41 19.13 -8.18
C PRO A 140 -23.63 18.66 -7.38
N ASP A 141 -24.79 19.16 -7.76
CA ASP A 141 -26.05 18.57 -7.31
C ASP A 141 -26.23 17.21 -8.00
N VAL A 142 -26.77 16.21 -7.30
CA VAL A 142 -26.87 14.84 -7.83
C VAL A 142 -28.33 14.39 -7.84
N VAL A 143 -28.76 13.90 -9.01
CA VAL A 143 -30.05 13.20 -9.15
C VAL A 143 -29.79 11.73 -9.42
N ARG A 144 -30.48 10.88 -8.70
CA ARG A 144 -30.39 9.43 -8.75
C ARG A 144 -31.68 8.86 -9.32
N TYR A 145 -31.54 7.96 -10.28
CA TYR A 145 -32.61 7.18 -10.88
C TYR A 145 -32.31 5.70 -10.77
N PHE A 146 -33.33 4.89 -10.50
CA PHE A 146 -33.33 3.46 -10.73
C PHE A 146 -34.15 3.19 -11.98
N VAL A 147 -33.53 2.64 -13.00
CA VAL A 147 -34.09 2.60 -14.35
C VAL A 147 -33.87 1.27 -15.07
N ARG A 148 -34.79 0.93 -15.94
CA ARG A 148 -34.70 -0.13 -16.96
C ARG A 148 -34.94 0.48 -18.33
N VAL A 149 -34.24 -0.02 -19.36
CA VAL A 149 -34.52 0.41 -20.74
C VAL A 149 -35.93 -0.02 -21.15
N LYS A 150 -36.69 0.84 -21.84
CA LYS A 150 -38.00 0.51 -22.36
C LYS A 150 -37.87 -0.57 -23.45
N ASP A 151 -38.85 -1.50 -23.51
CA ASP A 151 -38.80 -2.65 -24.41
C ASP A 151 -38.75 -2.27 -25.90
N ASP A 152 -39.50 -1.24 -26.27
CA ASP A 152 -39.52 -0.69 -27.64
C ASP A 152 -38.17 -0.04 -28.01
N VAL A 153 -37.58 0.71 -27.11
CA VAL A 153 -36.24 1.33 -27.27
C VAL A 153 -35.15 0.27 -27.41
N LEU A 154 -35.21 -0.76 -26.55
CA LEU A 154 -34.22 -1.86 -26.58
C LEU A 154 -34.31 -2.65 -27.90
N THR A 155 -35.55 -2.95 -28.35
CA THR A 155 -35.77 -3.65 -29.63
C THR A 155 -35.24 -2.82 -30.80
N GLU A 156 -35.58 -1.55 -30.90
CA GLU A 156 -35.10 -0.66 -31.96
C GLU A 156 -33.56 -0.54 -31.96
N PHE A 157 -32.97 -0.44 -30.77
CA PHE A 157 -31.51 -0.38 -30.62
C PHE A 157 -30.83 -1.68 -31.09
N ALA A 158 -31.38 -2.84 -30.72
CA ALA A 158 -30.86 -4.13 -31.10
C ALA A 158 -30.92 -4.34 -32.64
N GLU A 159 -32.02 -3.97 -33.27
CA GLU A 159 -32.20 -4.03 -34.72
C GLU A 159 -31.23 -3.09 -35.46
N THR A 160 -31.19 -1.82 -35.02
CA THR A 160 -30.35 -0.77 -35.67
C THR A 160 -28.86 -1.12 -35.57
N ASN A 161 -28.40 -1.70 -34.47
CA ASN A 161 -26.99 -2.03 -34.24
C ASN A 161 -26.63 -3.49 -34.60
N ARG A 162 -27.57 -4.25 -35.22
CA ARG A 162 -27.35 -5.66 -35.60
C ARG A 162 -26.97 -6.57 -34.42
N LEU A 163 -27.56 -6.32 -33.25
CA LEU A 163 -27.33 -7.08 -32.02
C LEU A 163 -28.42 -8.17 -31.82
N ALA A 164 -29.27 -8.41 -32.82
CA ALA A 164 -30.27 -9.46 -32.81
C ALA A 164 -29.63 -10.82 -32.49
N GLY A 165 -30.08 -11.49 -31.41
CA GLY A 165 -29.54 -12.77 -30.96
C GLY A 165 -28.46 -12.62 -29.87
N ALA A 166 -28.02 -11.42 -29.51
CA ALA A 166 -27.26 -11.21 -28.29
C ALA A 166 -28.17 -11.34 -27.05
N PRO A 167 -27.64 -11.71 -25.87
CA PRO A 167 -28.43 -11.74 -24.64
C PRO A 167 -29.03 -10.36 -24.35
N ASP A 168 -30.31 -10.29 -23.99
CA ASP A 168 -31.01 -9.03 -23.72
C ASP A 168 -30.26 -8.12 -22.75
N ARG A 169 -29.67 -8.70 -21.70
CA ARG A 169 -28.88 -7.97 -20.72
C ARG A 169 -27.63 -7.30 -21.33
N ALA A 170 -26.94 -7.99 -22.24
CA ALA A 170 -25.78 -7.41 -22.91
C ALA A 170 -26.17 -6.25 -23.84
N VAL A 171 -27.32 -6.35 -24.47
CA VAL A 171 -27.88 -5.27 -25.31
C VAL A 171 -28.29 -4.09 -24.44
N GLU A 172 -28.92 -4.35 -23.29
CA GLU A 172 -29.32 -3.33 -22.32
C GLU A 172 -28.10 -2.59 -21.72
N ASP A 173 -27.06 -3.35 -21.30
CA ASP A 173 -25.79 -2.78 -20.80
C ASP A 173 -25.16 -1.85 -21.86
N GLU A 174 -25.11 -2.28 -23.12
CA GLU A 174 -24.52 -1.48 -24.20
C GLU A 174 -25.37 -0.22 -24.50
N PHE A 175 -26.69 -0.33 -24.49
CA PHE A 175 -27.59 0.82 -24.65
C PHE A 175 -27.35 1.86 -23.54
N VAL A 176 -27.33 1.41 -22.27
CA VAL A 176 -27.14 2.31 -21.11
C VAL A 176 -25.77 3.00 -21.18
N TYR A 177 -24.72 2.25 -21.55
CA TYR A 177 -23.38 2.80 -21.76
C TYR A 177 -23.40 3.89 -22.84
N GLN A 178 -23.91 3.58 -24.03
CA GLN A 178 -23.96 4.56 -25.14
C GLN A 178 -24.83 5.78 -24.85
N ASN A 179 -25.97 5.60 -24.16
CA ASN A 179 -26.84 6.71 -23.75
C ASN A 179 -26.11 7.65 -22.79
N SER A 180 -25.36 7.09 -21.85
CA SER A 180 -24.53 7.88 -20.91
C SER A 180 -23.40 8.63 -21.62
N VAL A 181 -22.76 8.00 -22.60
CA VAL A 181 -21.74 8.66 -23.44
C VAL A 181 -22.34 9.84 -24.22
N ARG A 182 -23.54 9.66 -24.83
CA ARG A 182 -24.24 10.73 -25.58
C ARG A 182 -24.66 11.86 -24.64
N LEU A 183 -25.13 11.57 -23.43
CA LEU A 183 -25.44 12.56 -22.41
C LEU A 183 -24.20 13.40 -22.08
N ASN A 184 -23.09 12.73 -21.80
CA ASN A 184 -21.83 13.43 -21.52
C ASN A 184 -21.41 14.30 -22.72
N GLN A 185 -21.45 13.77 -23.94
CA GLN A 185 -21.11 14.53 -25.15
C GLN A 185 -21.98 15.79 -25.34
N ARG A 186 -23.25 15.74 -24.95
CA ARG A 186 -24.20 16.86 -25.06
C ARG A 186 -23.96 17.94 -24.02
N PHE A 187 -23.67 17.55 -22.76
CA PHE A 187 -23.68 18.47 -21.61
C PHE A 187 -22.29 18.75 -21.03
N TYR A 188 -21.26 18.07 -21.51
CA TYR A 188 -19.91 18.20 -20.97
C TYR A 188 -18.86 18.33 -22.08
N ALA A 189 -18.07 19.38 -22.02
CA ALA A 189 -16.87 19.51 -22.82
C ALA A 189 -15.68 19.81 -21.90
N SER A 190 -14.66 18.96 -21.89
CA SER A 190 -13.53 19.07 -20.97
C SER A 190 -12.80 20.43 -21.08
N LEU A 191 -12.71 20.96 -22.30
CA LEU A 191 -12.12 22.29 -22.60
C LEU A 191 -13.16 23.37 -22.92
N GLY A 192 -14.45 23.09 -22.69
CA GLY A 192 -15.56 23.97 -23.00
C GLY A 192 -16.58 24.06 -21.86
N GLU A 193 -17.86 24.14 -22.24
CA GLU A 193 -18.99 24.22 -21.32
C GLU A 193 -19.17 22.91 -20.55
N LYS A 194 -19.54 23.02 -19.27
CA LYS A 194 -19.71 21.91 -18.35
C LYS A 194 -21.00 22.10 -17.56
N ARG A 195 -22.10 21.46 -18.00
CA ARG A 195 -23.41 21.60 -17.40
C ARG A 195 -23.83 20.37 -16.58
N ALA A 196 -23.61 19.17 -17.12
CA ALA A 196 -23.94 17.91 -16.47
C ALA A 196 -23.04 16.78 -16.96
N PHE A 197 -22.91 15.72 -16.15
CA PHE A 197 -22.24 14.47 -16.55
C PHE A 197 -22.75 13.28 -15.73
N VAL A 198 -22.56 12.07 -16.27
CA VAL A 198 -22.93 10.83 -15.59
C VAL A 198 -21.85 10.45 -14.56
N LEU A 199 -22.27 10.26 -13.31
CA LEU A 199 -21.42 9.74 -12.21
C LEU A 199 -21.40 8.22 -12.20
N SER A 200 -22.57 7.58 -12.32
CA SER A 200 -22.77 6.14 -12.33
C SER A 200 -23.89 5.76 -13.27
N HIS A 201 -23.79 4.60 -13.89
CA HIS A 201 -24.83 3.97 -14.67
C HIS A 201 -24.86 2.44 -14.52
N ALA A 202 -24.10 1.94 -13.55
CA ALA A 202 -24.01 0.51 -13.26
C ALA A 202 -25.16 0.02 -12.38
N ARG A 203 -25.31 -1.28 -12.25
CA ARG A 203 -26.24 -1.88 -11.30
C ARG A 203 -25.55 -2.08 -9.96
N ASN A 204 -26.22 -1.69 -8.87
CA ASN A 204 -25.73 -1.85 -7.49
C ASN A 204 -24.30 -1.32 -7.25
N LEU A 205 -23.98 -0.19 -7.91
CA LEU A 205 -22.73 0.53 -7.76
C LEU A 205 -22.98 2.03 -7.91
N MET A 206 -22.48 2.83 -6.97
CA MET A 206 -22.57 4.29 -6.98
C MET A 206 -21.21 4.97 -6.97
N VAL A 207 -21.13 6.16 -7.55
CA VAL A 207 -19.91 6.99 -7.61
C VAL A 207 -20.23 8.42 -7.21
N PHE A 208 -19.34 9.05 -6.42
CA PHE A 208 -19.39 10.47 -6.10
C PHE A 208 -18.01 11.11 -6.25
N LYS A 209 -17.98 12.34 -6.77
CA LYS A 209 -16.76 13.11 -7.06
C LYS A 209 -16.93 14.57 -6.69
N ILE A 210 -15.86 15.16 -6.14
CA ILE A 210 -15.80 16.60 -5.84
C ILE A 210 -14.40 17.17 -6.16
N VAL A 211 -14.25 18.47 -6.07
CA VAL A 211 -12.95 19.13 -5.83
C VAL A 211 -12.81 19.23 -4.30
N GLY A 212 -11.94 18.39 -3.71
CA GLY A 212 -11.80 18.21 -2.27
C GLY A 212 -11.14 16.86 -1.96
N TYR A 213 -11.12 16.46 -0.70
CA TYR A 213 -10.64 15.15 -0.25
C TYR A 213 -11.77 14.11 -0.23
N ALA A 214 -11.41 12.83 -0.15
CA ALA A 214 -12.39 11.73 -0.17
C ALA A 214 -13.35 11.76 1.03
N GLU A 215 -12.90 12.11 2.22
CA GLU A 215 -13.76 12.28 3.40
C GLU A 215 -14.75 13.45 3.26
N ASN A 216 -14.38 14.49 2.50
CA ASN A 216 -15.31 15.58 2.21
C ASN A 216 -16.48 15.13 1.31
N VAL A 217 -16.23 14.15 0.41
CA VAL A 217 -17.29 13.54 -0.41
C VAL A 217 -18.34 12.88 0.49
N VAL A 218 -17.86 12.04 1.43
CA VAL A 218 -18.75 11.31 2.36
C VAL A 218 -19.57 12.29 3.21
N ARG A 219 -18.91 13.33 3.75
CA ARG A 219 -19.58 14.37 4.57
C ARG A 219 -20.57 15.19 3.77
N TYR A 220 -20.18 15.68 2.59
CA TYR A 220 -20.99 16.58 1.79
C TYR A 220 -22.31 15.94 1.35
N TYR A 221 -22.27 14.67 0.92
CA TYR A 221 -23.45 13.94 0.45
C TYR A 221 -24.16 13.13 1.55
N GLY A 222 -23.76 13.27 2.84
CA GLY A 222 -24.39 12.59 3.98
C GLY A 222 -24.29 11.07 3.91
N LEU A 223 -23.11 10.56 3.51
CA LEU A 223 -22.89 9.13 3.29
C LEU A 223 -22.22 8.43 4.48
N GLU A 224 -22.09 9.09 5.64
CA GLU A 224 -21.43 8.54 6.83
C GLU A 224 -22.05 7.22 7.28
N ASP A 225 -23.37 7.12 7.26
CA ASP A 225 -24.13 5.94 7.65
C ASP A 225 -24.57 5.04 6.49
N MET A 226 -24.27 5.43 5.25
CA MET A 226 -24.50 4.61 4.07
C MET A 226 -23.62 3.34 4.15
N GLN A 227 -24.24 2.21 3.90
CA GLN A 227 -23.58 0.89 4.01
C GLN A 227 -23.38 0.22 2.66
N ALA A 228 -22.19 -0.34 2.46
CA ALA A 228 -21.84 -1.16 1.31
C ALA A 228 -20.79 -2.21 1.70
N GLN A 229 -20.66 -3.28 0.92
CA GLN A 229 -19.66 -4.31 1.18
C GLN A 229 -18.32 -4.03 0.48
N VAL A 230 -18.31 -3.24 -0.59
CA VAL A 230 -17.10 -2.82 -1.30
C VAL A 230 -17.04 -1.31 -1.37
N TRP A 231 -15.93 -0.73 -0.96
CA TRP A 231 -15.64 0.69 -1.03
C TRP A 231 -14.30 0.93 -1.68
N ILE A 232 -14.21 1.98 -2.51
CA ILE A 232 -12.95 2.56 -2.98
C ILE A 232 -12.98 4.07 -2.80
N ALA A 233 -11.83 4.66 -2.49
CA ALA A 233 -11.68 6.10 -2.31
C ALA A 233 -10.37 6.59 -2.91
N HIS A 234 -10.39 7.84 -3.37
CA HIS A 234 -9.26 8.49 -4.02
C HIS A 234 -9.15 9.93 -3.59
N GLN A 235 -7.91 10.39 -3.39
CA GLN A 235 -7.60 11.81 -3.31
C GLN A 235 -6.44 12.14 -4.24
N ARG A 236 -6.64 13.16 -5.04
CA ARG A 236 -5.85 13.46 -6.23
C ARG A 236 -4.68 14.39 -5.96
N TYR A 237 -3.58 14.07 -6.67
CA TYR A 237 -2.59 15.04 -7.11
C TYR A 237 -2.66 15.15 -8.65
N PRO A 238 -3.05 16.30 -9.25
CA PRO A 238 -3.15 16.41 -10.70
C PRO A 238 -1.75 16.47 -11.33
N THR A 239 -1.40 15.45 -12.09
CA THR A 239 -0.11 15.33 -12.80
C THR A 239 -0.18 15.92 -14.20
N LYS A 240 -1.29 15.73 -14.94
CA LYS A 240 -1.52 16.22 -16.31
C LYS A 240 -2.91 16.84 -16.47
N GLY A 241 -3.00 17.83 -17.37
CA GLY A 241 -4.26 18.45 -17.80
C GLY A 241 -4.77 19.56 -16.88
N ARG A 242 -5.76 20.34 -17.39
CA ARG A 242 -6.45 21.41 -16.66
C ARG A 242 -7.78 20.90 -16.09
N VAL A 243 -7.76 19.73 -15.45
CA VAL A 243 -8.98 19.00 -15.04
C VAL A 243 -9.27 19.18 -13.55
N TRP A 244 -9.07 20.38 -13.01
CA TRP A 244 -9.44 20.73 -11.63
C TRP A 244 -10.94 21.00 -11.54
N HIS A 245 -11.68 19.90 -11.64
CA HIS A 245 -13.10 19.92 -11.88
C HIS A 245 -13.70 18.61 -11.35
N PRO A 246 -14.92 18.58 -10.79
CA PRO A 246 -15.49 17.33 -10.25
C PRO A 246 -15.49 16.16 -11.26
N ALA A 247 -15.82 16.43 -12.52
CA ALA A 247 -15.83 15.39 -13.55
C ALA A 247 -14.46 14.77 -13.83
N GLY A 248 -13.37 15.54 -13.67
CA GLY A 248 -11.99 15.05 -13.82
C GLY A 248 -11.44 14.32 -12.59
N SER A 249 -12.18 14.30 -11.48
CA SER A 249 -11.80 13.55 -10.28
C SER A 249 -12.11 12.06 -10.43
N HIS A 250 -11.36 11.20 -9.71
CA HIS A 250 -11.66 9.77 -9.62
C HIS A 250 -12.77 9.49 -8.60
N PRO A 251 -13.45 8.31 -8.67
CA PRO A 251 -13.35 7.22 -9.64
C PRO A 251 -13.93 7.55 -11.00
N PHE A 252 -13.47 6.84 -12.05
CA PHE A 252 -14.15 6.77 -13.33
C PHE A 252 -14.90 5.45 -13.46
N ILE A 253 -15.99 5.45 -14.24
CA ILE A 253 -16.86 4.29 -14.42
C ILE A 253 -16.76 3.74 -15.84
N GLY A 254 -16.62 2.40 -15.94
CA GLY A 254 -16.96 1.61 -17.13
C GLY A 254 -18.44 1.22 -17.05
N MET A 255 -18.82 0.00 -17.47
CA MET A 255 -20.21 -0.44 -17.32
C MET A 255 -20.47 -1.05 -15.94
N ASN A 256 -19.63 -1.97 -15.48
CA ASN A 256 -19.80 -2.72 -14.23
C ASN A 256 -18.71 -2.46 -13.21
N GLU A 257 -17.82 -1.53 -13.47
CA GLU A 257 -16.65 -1.23 -12.61
C GLU A 257 -16.43 0.27 -12.44
N ALA A 258 -15.94 0.63 -11.26
CA ALA A 258 -15.42 1.95 -10.95
C ALA A 258 -13.92 1.82 -10.61
N LEU A 259 -13.08 2.67 -11.19
CA LEU A 259 -11.62 2.60 -11.10
C LEU A 259 -11.03 3.88 -10.52
N VAL A 260 -10.12 3.73 -9.56
CA VAL A 260 -9.21 4.77 -9.07
C VAL A 260 -7.78 4.43 -9.42
N HIS A 261 -6.97 5.44 -9.67
CA HIS A 261 -5.63 5.34 -10.21
C HIS A 261 -4.63 6.15 -9.35
N ASN A 262 -3.50 5.54 -9.06
CA ASN A 262 -2.33 6.22 -8.52
C ASN A 262 -1.18 6.07 -9.52
N GLY A 263 -0.85 7.13 -10.25
CA GLY A 263 0.22 7.12 -11.23
C GLY A 263 -0.01 8.00 -12.44
N ASP A 264 0.69 7.69 -13.53
CA ASP A 264 0.66 8.45 -14.79
C ASP A 264 1.05 7.55 -15.96
N PHE A 265 0.40 7.74 -17.13
CA PHE A 265 0.73 7.04 -18.36
C PHE A 265 1.75 7.80 -19.19
N ALA A 266 2.87 7.15 -19.50
CA ALA A 266 3.84 7.67 -20.44
C ALA A 266 3.31 7.66 -21.87
N ASN A 267 2.48 6.67 -22.24
CA ASN A 267 1.94 6.41 -23.57
C ASN A 267 0.48 6.82 -23.74
N TYR A 268 -0.04 7.80 -22.98
CA TYR A 268 -1.44 8.22 -23.00
C TYR A 268 -2.03 8.41 -24.40
N ALA A 269 -1.29 9.08 -25.31
CA ALA A 269 -1.75 9.32 -26.68
C ALA A 269 -1.96 8.01 -27.46
N SER A 270 -1.05 7.04 -27.34
CA SER A 270 -1.17 5.72 -27.97
C SER A 270 -2.39 4.96 -27.48
N VAL A 271 -2.66 5.02 -26.17
CA VAL A 271 -3.84 4.39 -25.59
C VAL A 271 -5.13 5.03 -26.08
N CYS A 272 -5.17 6.35 -26.21
CA CYS A 272 -6.33 7.06 -26.80
C CYS A 272 -6.55 6.65 -28.27
N GLU A 273 -5.50 6.53 -29.07
CA GLU A 273 -5.59 6.07 -30.46
C GLU A 273 -6.07 4.62 -30.56
N TYR A 274 -5.60 3.74 -29.66
CA TYR A 274 -6.10 2.36 -29.57
C TYR A 274 -7.61 2.31 -29.25
N LEU A 275 -8.08 3.10 -28.29
CA LEU A 275 -9.50 3.20 -27.97
C LEU A 275 -10.30 3.76 -29.16
N ALA A 276 -9.80 4.77 -29.86
CA ALA A 276 -10.44 5.36 -31.03
C ALA A 276 -10.62 4.35 -32.18
N GLN A 277 -9.68 3.42 -32.38
CA GLN A 277 -9.81 2.31 -33.33
C GLN A 277 -10.96 1.36 -32.98
N ASN A 278 -11.39 1.35 -31.71
CA ASN A 278 -12.56 0.61 -31.23
C ASN A 278 -13.81 1.48 -31.04
N ASN A 279 -13.85 2.66 -31.68
CA ASN A 279 -14.94 3.65 -31.62
C ASN A 279 -15.21 4.17 -30.18
N ILE A 280 -14.19 4.18 -29.32
CA ILE A 280 -14.28 4.72 -27.96
C ILE A 280 -13.46 6.01 -27.89
N VAL A 281 -14.12 7.12 -27.55
CA VAL A 281 -13.48 8.44 -27.45
C VAL A 281 -13.56 8.93 -26.01
N PRO A 282 -12.43 9.07 -25.31
CA PRO A 282 -12.39 9.64 -23.96
C PRO A 282 -12.94 11.08 -23.94
N GLN A 283 -13.71 11.40 -22.90
CA GLN A 283 -14.43 12.69 -22.79
C GLN A 283 -13.85 13.61 -21.71
N PHE A 284 -13.25 13.03 -20.67
CA PHE A 284 -12.71 13.75 -19.51
C PHE A 284 -11.22 14.03 -19.61
N LEU A 285 -10.55 13.50 -20.62
CA LEU A 285 -9.14 13.72 -20.97
C LEU A 285 -8.16 13.37 -19.80
N THR A 286 -8.43 12.27 -19.11
CA THR A 286 -7.57 11.75 -18.04
C THR A 286 -7.13 10.32 -18.36
N ASP A 287 -5.93 9.95 -17.88
CA ASP A 287 -5.42 8.58 -17.97
C ASP A 287 -6.29 7.57 -17.20
N THR A 288 -6.92 7.99 -16.12
CA THR A 288 -7.86 7.14 -15.37
C THR A 288 -9.13 6.82 -16.15
N GLU A 289 -9.66 7.76 -16.92
CA GLU A 289 -10.78 7.50 -17.82
C GLU A 289 -10.39 6.43 -18.84
N VAL A 290 -9.25 6.59 -19.52
CA VAL A 290 -8.83 5.61 -20.52
C VAL A 290 -8.54 4.25 -19.90
N SER A 291 -8.10 4.19 -18.65
CA SER A 291 -7.89 2.93 -17.91
C SER A 291 -9.17 2.13 -17.72
N VAL A 292 -10.24 2.78 -17.28
CA VAL A 292 -11.52 2.07 -17.08
C VAL A 292 -12.18 1.70 -18.39
N LEU A 293 -12.02 2.53 -19.44
CA LEU A 293 -12.50 2.23 -20.77
C LEU A 293 -11.78 1.03 -21.39
N LEU A 294 -10.47 0.88 -21.19
CA LEU A 294 -9.72 -0.32 -21.59
C LEU A 294 -10.22 -1.55 -20.82
N PHE A 295 -10.40 -1.43 -19.51
CA PHE A 295 -10.88 -2.53 -18.70
C PHE A 295 -12.26 -3.00 -19.18
N ASP A 296 -13.21 -2.09 -19.39
CA ASP A 296 -14.56 -2.38 -19.90
C ASP A 296 -14.48 -3.04 -21.30
N LEU A 297 -13.67 -2.48 -22.20
CA LEU A 297 -13.49 -3.00 -23.55
C LEU A 297 -13.01 -4.48 -23.52
N TRP A 298 -11.98 -4.77 -22.76
CA TRP A 298 -11.41 -6.12 -22.75
C TRP A 298 -12.26 -7.10 -21.94
N ASN A 299 -12.82 -6.67 -20.80
CA ASN A 299 -13.63 -7.56 -19.97
C ASN A 299 -15.05 -7.76 -20.50
N ARG A 300 -15.80 -6.68 -20.76
CA ARG A 300 -17.21 -6.75 -21.16
C ARG A 300 -17.37 -7.01 -22.67
N VAL A 301 -16.69 -6.22 -23.50
CA VAL A 301 -16.92 -6.27 -24.96
C VAL A 301 -16.19 -7.46 -25.58
N TYR A 302 -14.91 -7.71 -25.22
CA TYR A 302 -14.15 -8.86 -25.73
C TYR A 302 -14.41 -10.15 -24.93
N GLY A 303 -15.03 -10.05 -23.75
CA GLY A 303 -15.33 -11.21 -22.90
C GLY A 303 -14.09 -11.86 -22.27
N TYR A 304 -13.00 -11.10 -22.10
CA TYR A 304 -11.79 -11.65 -21.49
C TYR A 304 -11.99 -11.91 -19.99
N PRO A 305 -11.54 -13.08 -19.49
CA PRO A 305 -11.43 -13.31 -18.06
C PRO A 305 -10.43 -12.33 -17.43
N LEU A 306 -10.53 -12.08 -16.12
CA LEU A 306 -9.66 -11.14 -15.42
C LEU A 306 -8.17 -11.41 -15.64
N GLU A 307 -7.74 -12.66 -15.67
CA GLU A 307 -6.36 -13.05 -15.97
C GLU A 307 -5.85 -12.42 -17.27
N TYR A 308 -6.67 -12.41 -18.33
CA TYR A 308 -6.27 -11.88 -19.64
C TYR A 308 -6.38 -10.35 -19.69
N VAL A 309 -7.34 -9.77 -18.98
CA VAL A 309 -7.41 -8.30 -18.82
C VAL A 309 -6.17 -7.79 -18.08
N ILE A 310 -5.76 -8.48 -16.99
CA ILE A 310 -4.54 -8.14 -16.25
C ILE A 310 -3.31 -8.31 -17.14
N GLU A 311 -3.25 -9.38 -17.95
CA GLU A 311 -2.14 -9.58 -18.89
C GLU A 311 -2.05 -8.48 -19.97
N ALA A 312 -3.18 -7.98 -20.44
CA ALA A 312 -3.22 -6.87 -21.39
C ALA A 312 -2.81 -5.52 -20.75
N MET A 313 -3.13 -5.32 -19.47
CA MET A 313 -2.78 -4.11 -18.72
C MET A 313 -1.34 -4.11 -18.19
N ALA A 314 -0.95 -5.20 -17.53
CA ALA A 314 0.35 -5.40 -16.91
C ALA A 314 0.98 -6.68 -17.48
N PRO A 315 1.59 -6.61 -18.66
CA PRO A 315 2.15 -7.76 -19.34
C PRO A 315 3.19 -8.50 -18.50
N THR A 316 3.18 -9.82 -18.57
CA THR A 316 4.22 -10.62 -17.94
C THR A 316 5.56 -10.30 -18.59
N THR A 317 6.56 -9.98 -17.76
CA THR A 317 7.87 -9.49 -18.21
C THR A 317 8.81 -10.64 -18.59
N GLU A 318 9.71 -10.39 -19.50
CA GLU A 318 10.83 -11.21 -19.98
C GLU A 318 11.07 -12.59 -19.29
N LEU A 319 11.93 -12.63 -18.26
CA LEU A 319 12.25 -13.86 -17.52
C LEU A 319 11.01 -14.50 -16.87
N ASP A 320 10.08 -13.69 -16.39
CA ASP A 320 8.81 -14.18 -15.83
C ASP A 320 7.97 -14.88 -16.88
N PHE A 321 8.00 -14.38 -18.12
CA PHE A 321 7.32 -15.01 -19.24
C PHE A 321 7.87 -16.40 -19.55
N ASP A 322 9.19 -16.58 -19.49
CA ASP A 322 9.83 -17.87 -19.75
C ASP A 322 9.56 -18.91 -18.64
N ASN A 323 9.25 -18.46 -17.43
CA ASN A 323 8.85 -19.31 -16.31
C ASN A 323 7.36 -19.72 -16.33
N LEU A 324 6.55 -19.17 -17.25
CA LEU A 324 5.16 -19.58 -17.40
C LEU A 324 5.03 -20.95 -18.11
N PRO A 325 3.97 -21.73 -17.86
CA PRO A 325 3.60 -22.91 -18.64
C PRO A 325 3.43 -22.58 -20.14
N GLU A 326 3.77 -23.54 -21.00
CA GLU A 326 3.77 -23.34 -22.47
C GLU A 326 2.41 -22.90 -23.04
N ASP A 327 1.33 -23.45 -22.52
CA ASP A 327 -0.04 -23.07 -22.91
C ASP A 327 -0.35 -21.61 -22.56
N LYS A 328 0.05 -21.14 -21.37
CA LYS A 328 -0.09 -19.73 -20.98
C LYS A 328 0.80 -18.83 -21.83
N ARG A 329 2.07 -19.18 -22.05
CA ARG A 329 2.99 -18.42 -22.90
C ARG A 329 2.41 -18.17 -24.29
N ARG A 330 1.79 -19.19 -24.91
CA ARG A 330 1.16 -19.06 -26.24
C ARG A 330 0.01 -18.04 -26.24
N VAL A 331 -0.87 -18.10 -25.23
CA VAL A 331 -2.01 -17.18 -25.12
C VAL A 331 -1.53 -15.76 -24.78
N TYR A 332 -0.65 -15.61 -23.81
CA TYR A 332 -0.14 -14.31 -23.39
C TYR A 332 0.63 -13.60 -24.49
N ARG A 333 1.44 -14.32 -25.28
CA ARG A 333 2.11 -13.73 -26.46
C ARG A 333 1.11 -13.16 -27.45
N ALA A 334 -0.03 -13.83 -27.67
CA ALA A 334 -1.09 -13.32 -28.52
C ALA A 334 -1.74 -12.06 -27.93
N ILE A 335 -2.06 -12.04 -26.62
CA ILE A 335 -2.63 -10.90 -25.91
C ILE A 335 -1.68 -9.70 -25.97
N GLN A 336 -0.41 -9.91 -25.63
CA GLN A 336 0.61 -8.86 -25.66
C GLN A 336 0.77 -8.25 -27.06
N ALA A 337 0.84 -9.10 -28.10
CA ALA A 337 0.97 -8.64 -29.48
C ALA A 337 -0.26 -7.86 -29.97
N MET A 338 -1.48 -8.32 -29.62
CA MET A 338 -2.72 -7.66 -30.02
C MET A 338 -2.95 -6.32 -29.33
N HIS A 339 -2.54 -6.19 -28.08
CA HIS A 339 -2.88 -5.04 -27.23
C HIS A 339 -1.69 -4.13 -26.90
N MET A 340 -0.55 -4.34 -27.53
CA MET A 340 0.69 -3.59 -27.27
C MET A 340 0.50 -2.06 -27.28
N HIS A 341 -0.33 -1.53 -28.19
CA HIS A 341 -0.59 -0.09 -28.28
C HIS A 341 -1.62 0.41 -27.26
N GLY A 342 -2.44 -0.49 -26.72
CA GLY A 342 -3.44 -0.20 -25.69
C GLY A 342 -2.95 -0.47 -24.25
N SER A 343 -1.86 -1.23 -24.11
CA SER A 343 -1.28 -1.54 -22.79
C SER A 343 -0.74 -0.26 -22.15
N PRO A 344 -1.17 0.10 -20.93
CA PRO A 344 -0.68 1.28 -20.24
C PRO A 344 0.81 1.16 -19.88
N ASP A 345 1.61 2.14 -20.27
CA ASP A 345 3.04 2.22 -19.93
C ASP A 345 3.29 3.35 -18.93
N GLY A 346 4.21 3.14 -17.99
CA GLY A 346 4.58 4.08 -16.93
C GLY A 346 4.23 3.55 -15.54
N PRO A 347 4.54 4.31 -14.50
CA PRO A 347 4.28 3.91 -13.14
C PRO A 347 2.81 4.16 -12.77
N TRP A 348 2.04 3.09 -12.54
CA TRP A 348 0.64 3.18 -12.15
C TRP A 348 0.22 2.04 -11.20
N PHE A 349 -0.85 2.28 -10.46
CA PHE A 349 -1.52 1.30 -9.62
C PHE A 349 -3.03 1.55 -9.67
N PHE A 350 -3.82 0.50 -9.93
CA PHE A 350 -5.28 0.57 -9.99
C PHE A 350 -5.94 -0.12 -8.81
N ILE A 351 -6.98 0.51 -8.28
CA ILE A 351 -7.99 -0.15 -7.44
C ILE A 351 -9.33 -0.06 -8.14
N ILE A 352 -10.00 -1.19 -8.30
CA ILE A 352 -11.24 -1.33 -9.08
C ILE A 352 -12.31 -1.97 -8.20
N ALA A 353 -13.46 -1.30 -8.07
CA ALA A 353 -14.67 -1.89 -7.51
C ALA A 353 -15.54 -2.39 -8.65
N ARG A 354 -15.96 -3.65 -8.60
CA ARG A 354 -16.81 -4.28 -9.63
C ARG A 354 -18.11 -4.79 -9.04
N SER A 355 -19.19 -4.70 -9.83
CA SER A 355 -20.54 -5.09 -9.44
C SER A 355 -21.16 -5.99 -10.51
N GLU A 356 -21.37 -7.25 -10.18
CA GLU A 356 -22.03 -8.25 -11.03
C GLU A 356 -23.20 -8.89 -10.25
N PRO A 357 -24.27 -8.13 -10.00
CA PRO A 357 -25.36 -8.54 -9.11
C PRO A 357 -26.14 -9.76 -9.60
N ASP A 358 -26.16 -10.03 -10.91
CA ASP A 358 -26.78 -11.23 -11.49
C ASP A 358 -26.05 -12.50 -11.06
N GLN A 359 -24.76 -12.41 -10.77
CA GLN A 359 -23.92 -13.52 -10.28
C GLN A 359 -23.75 -13.49 -8.76
N GLY A 360 -24.40 -12.55 -8.05
CA GLY A 360 -24.18 -12.32 -6.62
C GLY A 360 -22.71 -12.01 -6.29
N ARG A 361 -21.95 -11.44 -7.24
CA ARG A 361 -20.51 -11.24 -7.16
C ARG A 361 -20.14 -9.76 -7.14
N PHE A 362 -19.39 -9.35 -6.11
CA PHE A 362 -18.85 -8.01 -5.97
C PHE A 362 -17.36 -8.11 -5.66
N GLN A 363 -16.54 -7.31 -6.32
CA GLN A 363 -15.10 -7.49 -6.26
C GLN A 363 -14.39 -6.18 -5.97
N LEU A 364 -13.32 -6.26 -5.17
CA LEU A 364 -12.26 -5.28 -5.06
C LEU A 364 -11.02 -5.88 -5.72
N LEU A 365 -10.49 -5.23 -6.75
CA LEU A 365 -9.34 -5.70 -7.50
C LEU A 365 -8.23 -4.65 -7.40
N GLY A 366 -7.00 -5.07 -7.07
CA GLY A 366 -5.79 -4.26 -7.16
C GLY A 366 -4.89 -4.79 -8.26
N ILE A 367 -4.35 -3.91 -9.13
CA ILE A 367 -3.41 -4.28 -10.20
C ILE A 367 -2.20 -3.35 -10.11
N THR A 368 -1.01 -3.94 -10.02
CA THR A 368 0.27 -3.25 -9.97
C THR A 368 0.93 -3.24 -11.35
N ASP A 369 1.48 -2.11 -11.77
CA ASP A 369 2.28 -1.99 -12.98
C ASP A 369 3.61 -2.78 -12.90
N THR A 370 4.23 -2.98 -14.04
CA THR A 370 5.48 -3.74 -14.15
C THR A 370 6.71 -2.99 -13.67
N SER A 371 6.64 -1.65 -13.55
CA SER A 371 7.75 -0.82 -13.05
C SER A 371 7.86 -0.83 -11.52
N MET A 372 6.76 -1.14 -10.82
CA MET A 372 6.65 -1.16 -9.36
C MET A 372 7.11 0.14 -8.67
N LEU A 373 6.96 1.27 -9.35
CA LEU A 373 7.34 2.58 -8.82
C LEU A 373 6.26 3.24 -7.97
N ARG A 374 5.04 2.69 -7.99
CA ARG A 374 3.95 3.20 -7.16
C ARG A 374 3.76 2.33 -5.94
N PRO A 375 3.66 2.93 -4.74
CA PRO A 375 3.39 2.19 -3.52
C PRO A 375 2.03 1.48 -3.60
N GLN A 376 1.99 0.23 -3.18
CA GLN A 376 0.77 -0.55 -3.02
C GLN A 376 0.94 -1.56 -1.90
N VAL A 377 -0.11 -1.75 -1.15
CA VAL A 377 -0.15 -2.74 -0.07
C VAL A 377 -1.49 -3.44 -0.09
N PHE A 378 -1.47 -4.75 0.00
CA PHE A 378 -2.63 -5.61 0.16
C PHE A 378 -2.69 -6.16 1.57
N ALA A 379 -3.88 -6.38 2.10
CA ALA A 379 -4.06 -7.02 3.39
C ALA A 379 -5.32 -7.87 3.44
N LEU A 380 -5.29 -8.90 4.28
CA LEU A 380 -6.41 -9.80 4.52
C LEU A 380 -6.57 -10.00 6.02
N GLN A 381 -7.80 -9.95 6.49
CA GLN A 381 -8.20 -10.36 7.83
C GLN A 381 -9.38 -11.31 7.72
N GLU A 382 -9.25 -12.52 8.24
CA GLU A 382 -10.28 -13.56 8.19
C GLU A 382 -10.78 -13.93 9.60
N GLY A 383 -12.09 -14.13 9.71
CA GLY A 383 -12.76 -14.46 10.97
C GLY A 383 -14.27 -14.59 10.77
N ASP A 384 -15.07 -14.34 11.82
CA ASP A 384 -16.55 -14.25 11.71
C ASP A 384 -16.97 -13.16 10.72
N VAL A 385 -16.14 -12.10 10.64
CA VAL A 385 -16.16 -11.10 9.59
C VAL A 385 -14.81 -11.12 8.91
N SER A 386 -14.82 -11.23 7.59
CA SER A 386 -13.59 -11.19 6.78
C SER A 386 -13.55 -9.90 5.96
N ILE A 387 -12.36 -9.31 5.85
CA ILE A 387 -12.12 -8.09 5.07
C ILE A 387 -10.81 -8.18 4.29
N GLY A 388 -10.87 -7.84 3.00
CA GLY A 388 -9.72 -7.60 2.15
C GLY A 388 -9.52 -6.11 1.94
N LEU A 389 -8.28 -5.64 1.96
CA LEU A 389 -7.92 -4.23 1.86
C LEU A 389 -6.80 -4.03 0.84
N VAL A 390 -6.85 -2.89 0.17
CA VAL A 390 -5.84 -2.44 -0.79
C VAL A 390 -5.61 -0.95 -0.58
N ALA A 391 -4.36 -0.50 -0.50
CA ALA A 391 -4.07 0.93 -0.34
C ALA A 391 -2.70 1.30 -0.91
N SER A 392 -2.49 2.60 -1.14
CA SER A 392 -1.16 3.14 -1.45
C SER A 392 -0.17 2.95 -0.29
N GLU A 393 -0.66 2.89 0.95
CA GLU A 393 0.17 2.85 2.16
C GLU A 393 -0.40 1.89 3.19
N LYS A 394 0.49 1.21 3.93
CA LYS A 394 0.09 0.34 5.03
C LYS A 394 -0.65 1.09 6.14
N GLN A 395 -0.27 2.36 6.40
CA GLN A 395 -0.93 3.19 7.40
C GLN A 395 -2.42 3.41 7.10
N ALA A 396 -2.79 3.50 5.83
CA ALA A 396 -4.20 3.61 5.43
C ALA A 396 -4.97 2.30 5.73
N ILE A 397 -4.32 1.15 5.58
CA ILE A 397 -4.88 -0.16 6.00
C ILE A 397 -5.06 -0.19 7.51
N ASP A 398 -4.02 0.15 8.28
CA ASP A 398 -4.08 0.18 9.73
C ASP A 398 -5.13 1.18 10.25
N ALA A 399 -5.27 2.34 9.60
CA ALA A 399 -6.30 3.34 9.91
C ALA A 399 -7.71 2.81 9.64
N THR A 400 -7.92 2.10 8.53
CA THR A 400 -9.20 1.46 8.21
C THR A 400 -9.57 0.42 9.25
N LEU A 401 -8.66 -0.50 9.57
CA LEU A 401 -8.89 -1.54 10.59
C LEU A 401 -9.16 -0.95 11.97
N ARG A 402 -8.45 0.12 12.34
CA ARG A 402 -8.69 0.84 13.61
C ARG A 402 -10.09 1.44 13.65
N SER A 403 -10.49 2.14 12.58
CA SER A 403 -11.83 2.75 12.49
C SER A 403 -12.92 1.70 12.61
N LEU A 404 -12.76 0.55 11.95
CA LEU A 404 -13.69 -0.57 12.03
C LEU A 404 -13.73 -1.22 13.41
N ALA A 405 -12.59 -1.48 14.02
CA ALA A 405 -12.48 -2.13 15.33
C ALA A 405 -13.04 -1.27 16.48
N GLN A 406 -13.09 0.06 16.32
CA GLN A 406 -13.75 0.96 17.28
C GLN A 406 -15.28 0.81 17.28
N GLU A 407 -15.87 0.43 16.15
CA GLU A 407 -17.32 0.26 16.00
C GLU A 407 -17.76 -1.21 16.20
N ASP A 408 -16.96 -2.16 15.74
CA ASP A 408 -17.30 -3.58 15.75
C ASP A 408 -16.09 -4.43 16.21
N GLY A 409 -16.20 -5.02 17.38
CA GLY A 409 -15.13 -5.84 17.99
C GLY A 409 -14.80 -7.15 17.26
N ARG A 410 -15.50 -7.47 16.16
CA ARG A 410 -15.14 -8.59 15.29
C ARG A 410 -13.96 -8.24 14.38
N PHE A 411 -13.68 -6.96 14.16
CA PHE A 411 -12.47 -6.48 13.50
C PHE A 411 -11.31 -6.35 14.49
N ARG A 412 -10.10 -6.58 14.01
CA ARG A 412 -8.85 -6.43 14.77
C ARG A 412 -8.02 -5.28 14.23
N LEU A 413 -7.16 -4.72 15.07
CA LEU A 413 -6.24 -3.63 14.69
C LEU A 413 -5.10 -4.10 13.77
N VAL A 414 -4.85 -5.41 13.71
CA VAL A 414 -3.76 -6.01 12.94
C VAL A 414 -4.34 -6.95 11.89
N ALA A 415 -3.93 -6.77 10.64
CA ALA A 415 -4.27 -7.72 9.57
C ALA A 415 -3.58 -9.08 9.80
N ASP A 416 -4.22 -10.17 9.37
CA ASP A 416 -3.62 -11.51 9.43
C ASP A 416 -2.46 -11.62 8.42
N LEU A 417 -2.67 -11.09 7.22
CA LEU A 417 -1.68 -11.02 6.15
C LEU A 417 -1.56 -9.59 5.62
N CYS A 418 -0.34 -9.21 5.27
CA CYS A 418 -0.05 -7.92 4.60
C CYS A 418 1.11 -8.15 3.64
N TRP A 419 0.97 -7.72 2.37
CA TRP A 419 1.98 -7.97 1.34
C TRP A 419 1.98 -6.91 0.24
N ASN A 420 3.08 -6.86 -0.53
CA ASN A 420 3.19 -6.11 -1.77
C ASN A 420 3.13 -7.08 -2.96
N ALA A 421 2.56 -6.67 -4.09
CA ALA A 421 2.50 -7.46 -5.31
C ALA A 421 3.67 -7.14 -6.24
N ARG A 422 4.04 -8.09 -7.12
CA ARG A 422 5.06 -7.90 -8.13
C ARG A 422 4.43 -7.87 -9.53
N GLY A 423 4.31 -6.68 -10.12
CA GLY A 423 3.68 -6.48 -11.43
C GLY A 423 4.37 -7.27 -12.53
N GLY A 424 3.58 -7.92 -13.40
CA GLY A 424 4.09 -8.74 -14.50
C GLY A 424 4.83 -10.00 -14.11
N SER A 425 4.74 -10.47 -12.84
CA SER A 425 5.43 -11.67 -12.38
C SER A 425 4.74 -12.98 -12.80
N HIS A 426 5.51 -14.05 -12.89
CA HIS A 426 4.96 -15.41 -13.02
C HIS A 426 4.48 -15.98 -11.68
N THR A 427 4.81 -15.32 -10.56
CA THR A 427 4.46 -15.77 -9.20
C THR A 427 3.05 -15.36 -8.79
N ASP A 428 2.70 -14.09 -8.84
CA ASP A 428 1.38 -13.56 -8.45
C ASP A 428 0.72 -12.69 -9.54
N GLY A 429 1.45 -12.38 -10.61
CA GLY A 429 1.01 -11.55 -11.72
C GLY A 429 0.79 -10.08 -11.37
N GLY A 430 1.14 -9.65 -10.16
CA GLY A 430 0.99 -8.29 -9.70
C GLY A 430 -0.45 -7.87 -9.40
N ALA A 431 -1.38 -8.81 -9.28
CA ALA A 431 -2.79 -8.49 -9.10
C ALA A 431 -3.49 -9.44 -8.14
N PHE A 432 -4.34 -8.86 -7.27
CA PHE A 432 -5.17 -9.63 -6.34
C PHE A 432 -6.62 -9.13 -6.35
N SER A 433 -7.55 -10.08 -6.34
CA SER A 433 -8.99 -9.84 -6.25
C SER A 433 -9.55 -10.33 -4.91
N PHE A 434 -10.28 -9.47 -4.22
CA PHE A 434 -11.11 -9.80 -3.08
C PHE A 434 -12.56 -9.88 -3.54
N THR A 435 -13.09 -11.09 -3.62
CA THR A 435 -14.43 -11.36 -4.15
C THR A 435 -15.41 -11.64 -3.03
N VAL A 436 -16.38 -10.76 -2.87
CA VAL A 436 -17.56 -10.98 -2.01
C VAL A 436 -18.61 -11.71 -2.83
N ARG A 437 -18.97 -12.91 -2.38
CA ARG A 437 -20.11 -13.68 -2.93
C ARG A 437 -21.26 -13.65 -1.96
N ARG A 438 -22.44 -13.30 -2.46
CA ARG A 438 -23.69 -13.36 -1.70
C ARG A 438 -24.53 -14.54 -2.17
N ASP A 439 -24.77 -15.48 -1.26
CA ASP A 439 -25.66 -16.61 -1.50
C ASP A 439 -26.63 -16.75 -0.32
N ASN A 440 -27.94 -16.74 -0.59
CA ASN A 440 -29.01 -16.99 0.39
C ASN A 440 -28.88 -16.18 1.71
N GLY A 441 -28.43 -14.94 1.63
CA GLY A 441 -28.29 -14.03 2.78
C GLY A 441 -26.96 -14.11 3.53
N ALA A 442 -26.11 -15.09 3.24
CA ALA A 442 -24.74 -15.15 3.71
C ALA A 442 -23.78 -14.50 2.68
N ALA A 443 -22.69 -13.93 3.18
CA ALA A 443 -21.63 -13.43 2.33
C ALA A 443 -20.30 -14.10 2.72
N THR A 444 -19.51 -14.47 1.71
CA THR A 444 -18.16 -15.00 1.85
C THR A 444 -17.17 -14.10 1.13
N LEU A 445 -15.93 -14.04 1.62
CA LEU A 445 -14.82 -13.33 0.98
C LEU A 445 -13.78 -14.35 0.51
N GLU A 446 -13.36 -14.21 -0.74
CA GLU A 446 -12.30 -15.00 -1.34
C GLU A 446 -11.22 -14.05 -1.87
N CYS A 447 -9.97 -14.29 -1.50
CA CYS A 447 -8.81 -13.58 -2.07
C CYS A 447 -8.10 -14.51 -3.05
N ALA A 448 -7.87 -14.03 -4.28
CA ALA A 448 -7.15 -14.78 -5.31
C ALA A 448 -6.17 -13.88 -6.07
N ASP A 449 -5.02 -14.42 -6.50
CA ASP A 449 -4.07 -13.75 -7.37
C ASP A 449 -4.54 -13.76 -8.84
N LYS A 450 -3.73 -13.19 -9.76
CA LYS A 450 -3.98 -13.17 -11.21
C LYS A 450 -4.30 -14.56 -11.78
N PHE A 451 -3.67 -15.61 -11.27
CA PHE A 451 -3.78 -16.98 -11.76
C PHE A 451 -4.90 -17.78 -11.10
N GLY A 452 -5.67 -17.16 -10.20
CA GLY A 452 -6.76 -17.80 -9.44
C GLY A 452 -6.30 -18.62 -8.24
N ARG A 453 -5.03 -18.50 -7.81
CA ARG A 453 -4.56 -19.16 -6.59
C ARG A 453 -5.11 -18.42 -5.37
N LEU A 454 -5.69 -19.17 -4.44
CA LEU A 454 -6.31 -18.62 -3.25
C LEU A 454 -5.26 -18.23 -2.21
N ILE A 455 -5.42 -17.03 -1.66
CA ILE A 455 -4.68 -16.54 -0.52
C ILE A 455 -5.57 -16.66 0.71
N LYS A 456 -5.08 -17.31 1.75
CA LYS A 456 -5.81 -17.55 3.01
C LYS A 456 -4.90 -17.27 4.20
N ALA A 457 -5.47 -16.70 5.25
CA ALA A 457 -4.79 -16.60 6.53
C ALA A 457 -4.81 -17.95 7.27
N ALA A 458 -3.82 -18.16 8.13
CA ALA A 458 -3.82 -19.31 9.04
C ALA A 458 -5.08 -19.28 9.92
N PRO A 459 -5.74 -20.44 10.14
CA PRO A 459 -6.87 -20.53 11.07
C PRO A 459 -6.41 -20.28 12.51
N GLY A 460 -7.32 -19.92 13.41
CA GLY A 460 -7.00 -19.77 14.82
C GLY A 460 -7.98 -18.88 15.58
N GLU A 461 -7.90 -18.90 16.90
CA GLU A 461 -8.70 -18.05 17.79
C GLU A 461 -8.33 -16.58 17.59
N TYR A 462 -9.31 -15.71 17.38
CA TYR A 462 -9.13 -14.27 17.11
C TYR A 462 -10.06 -13.36 17.91
N VAL A 463 -11.03 -13.93 18.59
CA VAL A 463 -11.97 -13.20 19.45
C VAL A 463 -11.75 -13.63 20.89
N MET A 464 -11.64 -12.67 21.79
CA MET A 464 -11.60 -12.96 23.22
C MET A 464 -13.01 -13.36 23.70
N ALA A 465 -13.18 -14.60 24.11
CA ALA A 465 -14.38 -15.06 24.77
C ALA A 465 -14.24 -14.81 26.30
N GLY A 466 -15.01 -13.88 26.82
CA GLY A 466 -15.08 -13.63 28.28
C GLY A 466 -14.04 -12.66 28.85
N ASN A 467 -13.86 -12.69 30.16
CA ASN A 467 -12.90 -11.87 30.91
C ASN A 467 -11.49 -12.48 30.82
N ALA A 468 -10.49 -11.67 31.16
CA ALA A 468 -9.12 -12.15 31.31
C ALA A 468 -9.06 -13.26 32.38
N GLU A 469 -8.46 -14.41 32.03
CA GLU A 469 -8.39 -15.61 32.86
C GLU A 469 -6.94 -16.04 33.09
N PRO A 470 -6.55 -16.50 34.30
CA PRO A 470 -5.20 -16.97 34.53
C PRO A 470 -4.92 -18.26 33.74
N PRO A 471 -3.73 -18.44 33.16
CA PRO A 471 -3.30 -19.72 32.62
C PRO A 471 -3.05 -20.75 33.72
N PRO A 472 -2.90 -22.04 33.41
CA PRO A 472 -2.47 -23.05 34.38
C PRO A 472 -1.17 -22.61 35.07
N GLY A 473 -1.16 -22.59 36.42
CA GLY A 473 -0.01 -22.09 37.19
C GLY A 473 0.11 -20.55 37.23
N GLY A 474 -0.95 -19.81 36.87
CA GLY A 474 -0.94 -18.34 36.79
C GLY A 474 -0.44 -17.62 38.06
N ASP A 475 -0.78 -18.11 39.25
CA ASP A 475 -0.31 -17.54 40.52
C ASP A 475 1.22 -17.58 40.67
N GLU A 476 1.84 -18.65 40.22
CA GLU A 476 3.30 -18.79 40.20
C GLU A 476 3.93 -17.95 39.09
N LEU A 477 3.29 -17.95 37.91
CA LEU A 477 3.75 -17.14 36.77
C LEU A 477 3.81 -15.66 37.14
N ILE A 478 2.76 -15.10 37.80
CA ILE A 478 2.74 -13.67 38.14
C ILE A 478 3.79 -13.31 39.21
N LYS A 479 4.09 -14.22 40.13
CA LYS A 479 5.19 -14.06 41.10
C LYS A 479 6.54 -14.11 40.38
N ASN A 480 6.70 -14.95 39.38
CA ASN A 480 7.89 -15.02 38.55
C ASN A 480 8.06 -13.73 37.74
N VAL A 481 6.97 -13.17 37.18
CA VAL A 481 6.98 -11.86 36.53
C VAL A 481 7.51 -10.78 37.49
N ASP A 482 6.92 -10.65 38.68
CA ASP A 482 7.36 -9.63 39.66
C ASP A 482 8.84 -9.78 40.05
N ARG A 483 9.27 -11.01 40.32
CA ARG A 483 10.67 -11.32 40.64
C ARG A 483 11.62 -11.00 39.51
N ALA A 484 11.30 -11.44 38.26
CA ALA A 484 12.16 -11.21 37.11
C ALA A 484 12.25 -9.72 36.74
N LEU A 485 11.13 -8.99 36.83
CA LEU A 485 11.14 -7.54 36.62
C LEU A 485 11.94 -6.83 37.70
N ALA A 486 11.91 -7.29 38.94
CA ALA A 486 12.76 -6.75 40.02
C ALA A 486 14.25 -7.07 39.84
N ALA A 487 14.58 -8.30 39.38
CA ALA A 487 15.95 -8.77 39.24
C ALA A 487 16.62 -8.38 37.89
N GLY A 488 15.84 -8.03 36.86
CA GLY A 488 16.36 -7.79 35.49
C GLY A 488 16.52 -9.07 34.67
N GLU A 489 15.82 -10.15 35.00
CA GLU A 489 15.90 -11.46 34.35
C GLU A 489 14.81 -11.62 33.27
N THR A 490 14.60 -10.57 32.43
CA THR A 490 13.51 -10.51 31.44
C THR A 490 13.66 -11.55 30.34
N GLU A 491 14.87 -11.89 29.94
CA GLU A 491 15.13 -12.90 28.90
C GLU A 491 14.68 -14.30 29.32
N GLY A 492 15.06 -14.74 30.54
CA GLY A 492 14.63 -16.03 31.08
C GLY A 492 13.11 -16.12 31.23
N LEU A 493 12.47 -15.03 31.67
CA LEU A 493 11.03 -14.92 31.76
C LEU A 493 10.35 -14.97 30.35
N PHE A 494 10.91 -14.27 29.38
CA PHE A 494 10.43 -14.34 28.00
C PHE A 494 10.44 -15.79 27.46
N LEU A 495 11.57 -16.50 27.63
CA LEU A 495 11.68 -17.91 27.22
C LEU A 495 10.67 -18.81 27.94
N GLN A 496 10.43 -18.58 29.23
CA GLN A 496 9.38 -19.31 29.97
C GLN A 496 7.98 -19.05 29.40
N ILE A 497 7.64 -17.81 29.09
CA ILE A 497 6.34 -17.46 28.52
C ILE A 497 6.16 -18.11 27.13
N VAL A 498 7.12 -17.95 26.22
CA VAL A 498 6.97 -18.46 24.85
C VAL A 498 6.97 -19.98 24.75
N SER A 499 7.56 -20.66 25.72
CA SER A 499 7.47 -22.14 25.81
C SER A 499 6.11 -22.66 26.25
N ALA A 500 5.29 -21.81 26.89
CA ALA A 500 3.99 -22.18 27.43
C ALA A 500 2.81 -21.60 26.63
N VAL A 501 3.02 -20.51 25.91
CA VAL A 501 1.94 -19.72 25.30
C VAL A 501 1.18 -20.48 24.21
N ALA A 502 1.80 -21.46 23.55
CA ALA A 502 1.14 -22.31 22.55
C ALA A 502 -0.05 -23.12 23.10
N GLU A 503 -0.09 -23.37 24.42
CA GLU A 503 -1.18 -24.08 25.08
C GLU A 503 -2.25 -23.13 25.65
N TRP A 504 -2.09 -21.81 25.45
CA TRP A 504 -2.97 -20.80 26.01
C TRP A 504 -4.07 -20.40 25.03
N ARG A 505 -5.03 -19.61 25.59
CA ARG A 505 -6.05 -18.88 24.87
C ARG A 505 -5.83 -17.38 24.99
N LEU A 506 -6.45 -16.60 24.11
CA LEU A 506 -6.32 -15.13 24.11
C LEU A 506 -6.68 -14.50 25.47
N ALA A 507 -7.66 -15.04 26.20
CA ALA A 507 -8.00 -14.57 27.56
C ALA A 507 -6.82 -14.68 28.55
N GLN A 508 -6.00 -15.73 28.40
CA GLN A 508 -4.81 -15.97 29.25
C GLN A 508 -3.64 -15.06 28.86
N VAL A 509 -3.46 -14.80 27.57
CA VAL A 509 -2.49 -13.78 27.10
C VAL A 509 -2.88 -12.40 27.62
N ARG A 510 -4.17 -12.04 27.55
CA ARG A 510 -4.68 -10.79 28.11
C ARG A 510 -4.39 -10.68 29.62
N TRP A 511 -4.67 -11.76 30.36
CA TRP A 511 -4.42 -11.81 31.79
C TRP A 511 -2.95 -11.56 32.14
N LEU A 512 -2.03 -12.17 31.37
CA LEU A 512 -0.59 -11.96 31.56
C LEU A 512 -0.20 -10.51 31.31
N VAL A 513 -0.63 -9.94 30.16
CA VAL A 513 -0.31 -8.54 29.78
C VAL A 513 -0.87 -7.56 30.81
N ASP A 514 -2.11 -7.73 31.25
CA ASP A 514 -2.71 -6.92 32.32
C ASP A 514 -1.99 -7.10 33.67
N GLY A 515 -1.41 -8.27 33.92
CA GLY A 515 -0.57 -8.57 35.09
C GLY A 515 0.76 -7.83 35.03
N ILE A 516 1.42 -7.82 33.88
CA ILE A 516 2.69 -7.10 33.67
C ILE A 516 2.45 -5.59 33.86
N ASP A 517 1.39 -5.02 33.25
CA ASP A 517 1.04 -3.60 33.41
C ASP A 517 0.86 -3.20 34.89
N ARG A 518 0.19 -4.04 35.67
CA ARG A 518 -0.02 -3.79 37.10
C ARG A 518 1.27 -3.84 37.95
N ILE A 519 2.17 -4.78 37.63
CA ILE A 519 3.44 -4.98 38.32
C ILE A 519 4.45 -3.89 37.99
N ALA A 520 4.46 -3.41 36.75
CA ALA A 520 5.33 -2.32 36.29
C ALA A 520 5.20 -1.08 37.19
N GLY A 521 3.96 -0.71 37.55
CA GLY A 521 3.68 0.34 38.54
C GLY A 521 4.37 1.67 38.24
N THR A 522 4.91 2.33 39.28
CA THR A 522 5.61 3.63 39.20
C THR A 522 7.13 3.52 39.36
N ASP A 523 7.68 2.34 39.47
CA ASP A 523 9.11 2.10 39.56
C ASP A 523 9.74 2.12 38.17
N ASP A 524 10.64 3.06 37.91
CA ASP A 524 11.25 3.30 36.61
C ASP A 524 12.01 2.08 36.08
N GLU A 525 12.65 1.26 36.95
CA GLU A 525 13.37 0.06 36.47
C GLU A 525 12.42 -1.08 36.11
N LYS A 526 11.41 -1.33 36.96
CA LYS A 526 10.37 -2.33 36.64
C LYS A 526 9.60 -1.95 35.38
N PHE A 527 9.31 -0.66 35.23
CA PHE A 527 8.65 -0.13 34.01
C PHE A 527 9.47 -0.43 32.77
N GLU A 528 10.77 -0.09 32.77
CA GLU A 528 11.64 -0.32 31.59
C GLU A 528 11.73 -1.80 31.24
N ARG A 529 11.83 -2.66 32.23
CA ARG A 529 11.89 -4.12 32.06
C ARG A 529 10.56 -4.72 31.62
N ALA A 530 9.44 -4.20 32.09
CA ALA A 530 8.11 -4.58 31.62
C ALA A 530 7.90 -4.19 30.14
N LEU A 531 8.33 -2.99 29.76
CA LEU A 531 8.32 -2.55 28.37
C LEU A 531 9.21 -3.43 27.50
N ASP A 532 10.44 -3.79 27.93
CA ASP A 532 11.32 -4.72 27.21
C ASP A 532 10.66 -6.08 27.01
N LEU A 533 10.04 -6.65 28.05
CA LEU A 533 9.35 -7.93 27.95
C LEU A 533 8.17 -7.90 26.96
N LEU A 534 7.31 -6.88 27.03
CA LEU A 534 6.20 -6.72 26.07
C LEU A 534 6.71 -6.47 24.65
N THR A 535 7.82 -5.73 24.52
CA THR A 535 8.46 -5.47 23.22
C THR A 535 8.98 -6.77 22.61
N ARG A 536 9.65 -7.64 23.39
CA ARG A 536 10.07 -8.98 22.92
C ARG A 536 8.90 -9.84 22.48
N LEU A 537 7.78 -9.84 23.24
CA LEU A 537 6.56 -10.56 22.85
C LEU A 537 5.94 -10.01 21.55
N ASN A 538 6.09 -8.74 21.24
CA ASN A 538 5.68 -8.15 19.97
C ASN A 538 6.63 -8.53 18.83
N ASP A 539 7.93 -8.47 19.02
CA ASP A 539 8.95 -8.49 17.99
C ASP A 539 9.34 -9.90 17.55
N TYR A 540 9.53 -10.81 18.50
CA TYR A 540 10.02 -12.16 18.21
C TYR A 540 8.92 -13.05 17.63
N ARG A 541 9.33 -14.06 16.89
CA ARG A 541 8.46 -15.10 16.35
C ARG A 541 8.49 -16.32 17.28
N TYR A 542 7.31 -16.81 17.63
CA TYR A 542 7.12 -17.97 18.50
C TYR A 542 5.78 -18.63 18.19
N ASP A 543 5.62 -19.90 18.60
CA ASP A 543 4.38 -20.64 18.44
C ASP A 543 3.27 -20.05 19.32
N CYS A 544 2.16 -19.65 18.70
CA CYS A 544 0.96 -19.15 19.37
C CYS A 544 -0.14 -20.24 19.52
N GLY A 545 0.18 -21.51 19.20
CA GLY A 545 -0.80 -22.59 19.25
C GLY A 545 -2.01 -22.34 18.36
N ASP A 546 -3.19 -22.53 18.94
CA ASP A 546 -4.46 -22.32 18.22
C ASP A 546 -4.89 -20.83 18.15
N MET A 547 -4.09 -19.88 18.63
CA MET A 547 -4.40 -18.45 18.55
C MET A 547 -3.83 -17.82 17.27
N LYS A 548 -4.60 -16.94 16.62
CA LYS A 548 -4.05 -16.12 15.56
C LYS A 548 -3.00 -15.14 16.11
N ARG A 549 -1.81 -15.13 15.49
CA ARG A 549 -0.76 -14.21 15.89
C ARG A 549 -1.20 -12.74 15.83
N SER A 550 -2.02 -12.35 14.86
CA SER A 550 -2.58 -10.99 14.76
C SER A 550 -3.36 -10.58 16.03
N ALA A 551 -4.10 -11.52 16.63
CA ALA A 551 -4.85 -11.28 17.86
C ALA A 551 -3.92 -11.19 19.09
N VAL A 552 -2.89 -12.04 19.18
CA VAL A 552 -1.84 -11.95 20.23
C VAL A 552 -1.12 -10.60 20.14
N LEU A 553 -0.69 -10.20 18.94
CA LEU A 553 -0.03 -8.91 18.72
C LEU A 553 -0.93 -7.72 19.11
N GLN A 554 -2.23 -7.79 18.83
CA GLN A 554 -3.15 -6.74 19.25
C GLN A 554 -3.14 -6.57 20.77
N ILE A 555 -3.24 -7.68 21.55
CA ILE A 555 -3.24 -7.65 23.01
C ILE A 555 -1.94 -7.07 23.53
N VAL A 556 -0.80 -7.50 23.01
CA VAL A 556 0.53 -7.03 23.45
C VAL A 556 0.70 -5.54 23.14
N ARG A 557 0.33 -5.08 21.93
CA ARG A 557 0.42 -3.67 21.52
C ARG A 557 -0.51 -2.76 22.32
N GLU A 558 -1.70 -3.22 22.66
CA GLU A 558 -2.59 -2.53 23.58
C GLU A 558 -1.95 -2.38 24.96
N GLY A 559 -1.29 -3.43 25.48
CA GLY A 559 -0.51 -3.37 26.74
C GLY A 559 0.63 -2.37 26.68
N ILE A 560 1.46 -2.42 25.62
CA ILE A 560 2.54 -1.44 25.40
C ILE A 560 1.99 0.00 25.41
N ASN A 561 0.90 0.26 24.67
CA ASN A 561 0.31 1.60 24.64
C ASN A 561 -0.22 2.04 26.00
N ARG A 562 -0.93 1.16 26.74
CA ARG A 562 -1.41 1.46 28.11
C ARG A 562 -0.24 1.79 29.02
N LEU A 563 0.82 0.98 28.99
CA LEU A 563 2.02 1.19 29.78
C LEU A 563 2.65 2.56 29.49
N LEU A 564 2.83 2.92 28.22
CA LEU A 564 3.39 4.21 27.81
C LEU A 564 2.45 5.40 28.14
N ASP A 565 1.14 5.18 28.15
CA ASP A 565 0.16 6.20 28.54
C ASP A 565 0.19 6.52 30.07
N THR A 566 0.77 5.66 30.93
CA THR A 566 0.94 5.93 32.40
C THR A 566 2.06 6.89 32.70
N ILE A 567 2.99 7.15 31.77
CA ILE A 567 4.16 8.02 31.98
C ILE A 567 3.69 9.46 32.26
N PRO A 568 4.25 10.11 33.33
CA PRO A 568 3.92 11.48 33.70
C PRO A 568 4.18 12.46 32.54
N SER A 569 3.32 13.47 32.42
CA SER A 569 3.52 14.54 31.44
C SER A 569 4.79 15.33 31.73
N ILE A 570 5.43 15.89 30.71
CA ILE A 570 6.56 16.80 30.84
C ILE A 570 6.18 18.07 31.61
N ALA A 571 4.90 18.45 31.59
CA ALA A 571 4.34 19.55 32.36
C ALA A 571 4.28 19.26 33.87
N ASP A 572 4.27 17.98 34.28
CA ASP A 572 4.15 17.58 35.67
C ASP A 572 5.47 17.81 36.43
N SER A 573 5.36 18.29 37.66
CA SER A 573 6.52 18.58 38.54
C SER A 573 7.17 17.33 39.15
N GLY A 574 6.57 16.15 39.00
CA GLY A 574 7.08 14.88 39.60
C GLY A 574 8.45 14.48 39.01
N GLY A 575 9.27 13.79 39.85
CA GLY A 575 10.53 13.15 39.44
C GLY A 575 10.29 11.90 38.61
N GLY A 576 11.36 11.26 38.08
CA GLY A 576 11.35 10.01 37.30
C GLY A 576 12.17 10.13 36.05
N ARG A 577 12.65 8.99 35.55
CA ARG A 577 13.49 8.93 34.34
C ARG A 577 12.71 9.25 33.04
N PHE A 578 11.42 8.95 33.02
CA PHE A 578 10.56 9.05 31.85
C PHE A 578 9.68 10.28 31.91
N LYS A 579 9.60 11.03 30.81
CA LYS A 579 8.67 12.16 30.65
C LYS A 579 7.94 12.03 29.33
N ARG A 580 6.62 12.30 29.35
CA ARG A 580 5.78 12.19 28.16
C ARG A 580 5.39 13.56 27.62
N VAL A 581 5.55 13.70 26.29
CA VAL A 581 5.01 14.82 25.50
C VAL A 581 3.93 14.30 24.54
N GLN A 582 2.85 15.03 24.43
CA GLN A 582 1.77 14.78 23.47
C GLN A 582 1.36 16.10 22.81
N TRP A 583 0.45 16.07 21.83
CA TRP A 583 0.05 17.26 21.09
C TRP A 583 -0.28 18.45 21.99
N ASP A 584 -1.10 18.25 23.03
CA ASP A 584 -1.55 19.32 23.91
C ASP A 584 -0.45 19.88 24.83
N THR A 585 0.60 19.10 25.11
CA THR A 585 1.73 19.50 25.98
C THR A 585 3.01 19.79 25.20
N ARG A 586 2.97 19.85 23.86
CA ARG A 586 4.16 20.07 23.02
C ARG A 586 4.85 21.42 23.31
N GLY A 587 4.06 22.42 23.71
CA GLY A 587 4.57 23.74 24.07
C GLY A 587 5.34 23.77 25.41
N GLU A 588 5.23 22.73 26.24
CA GLU A 588 5.93 22.57 27.52
C GLU A 588 7.29 21.87 27.39
N LEU A 589 7.74 21.60 26.13
CA LEU A 589 9.04 20.96 25.89
C LEU A 589 10.17 21.81 26.48
N ARG A 590 11.01 21.19 27.29
CA ARG A 590 12.13 21.79 28.02
C ARG A 590 13.36 20.89 28.05
N ASP A 591 14.45 21.41 28.55
CA ASP A 591 15.66 20.64 28.80
C ASP A 591 15.39 19.53 29.86
N PRO A 592 16.08 18.36 29.78
CA PRO A 592 15.94 17.30 30.76
C PRO A 592 16.49 17.76 32.11
N LYS A 593 15.81 17.39 33.20
CA LYS A 593 16.34 17.52 34.55
C LYS A 593 17.35 16.40 34.82
N GLU A 594 18.15 16.53 35.87
CA GLU A 594 19.22 15.58 36.22
C GLU A 594 18.76 14.11 36.31
N THR A 595 17.52 13.89 36.79
CA THR A 595 16.93 12.53 36.89
C THR A 595 16.22 12.05 35.62
N GLU A 596 16.00 12.92 34.66
CA GLU A 596 15.22 12.64 33.47
C GLU A 596 16.15 12.23 32.32
N SER A 597 15.91 11.07 31.69
CA SER A 597 16.79 10.56 30.63
C SER A 597 16.05 10.08 29.37
N VAL A 598 14.74 9.83 29.47
CA VAL A 598 13.93 9.29 28.37
C VAL A 598 12.75 10.20 28.09
N LEU A 599 12.68 10.71 26.84
CA LEU A 599 11.53 11.45 26.36
C LEU A 599 10.61 10.51 25.58
N VAL A 600 9.36 10.41 26.03
CA VAL A 600 8.32 9.62 25.39
C VAL A 600 7.37 10.53 24.62
N VAL A 601 7.26 10.35 23.32
CA VAL A 601 6.41 11.17 22.45
C VAL A 601 5.20 10.37 22.01
N CYS A 602 4.00 10.79 22.46
CA CYS A 602 2.74 10.28 21.94
C CYS A 602 2.42 11.02 20.65
N ALA A 603 2.59 10.35 19.51
CA ALA A 603 2.40 10.96 18.19
C ALA A 603 0.93 11.22 17.83
N ARG A 604 -0.03 10.75 18.63
CA ARG A 604 -1.46 11.01 18.40
C ARG A 604 -1.74 12.51 18.42
N GLY A 605 -2.41 13.00 17.36
CA GLY A 605 -2.75 14.42 17.22
C GLY A 605 -1.69 15.27 16.50
N PHE A 606 -0.45 14.80 16.38
CA PHE A 606 0.54 15.47 15.54
C PHE A 606 0.20 15.28 14.06
N PRO A 607 0.38 16.34 13.23
CA PRO A 607 0.27 16.20 11.79
C PRO A 607 1.35 15.24 11.23
N ALA A 608 1.07 14.64 10.08
CA ALA A 608 1.98 13.68 9.45
C ALA A 608 3.34 14.34 9.06
N GLU A 609 3.33 15.63 8.75
CA GLU A 609 4.50 16.42 8.34
C GLU A 609 4.27 17.92 8.60
N GLY A 610 5.27 18.74 8.30
CA GLY A 610 5.19 20.19 8.45
C GLY A 610 5.92 20.72 9.69
N GLU A 611 5.68 21.97 10.04
CA GLU A 611 6.41 22.62 11.13
C GLU A 611 6.02 22.12 12.52
N ASP A 612 4.79 21.66 12.67
CA ASP A 612 4.23 21.16 13.92
C ASP A 612 4.28 19.64 14.07
N CYS A 613 4.98 18.91 13.18
CA CYS A 613 5.06 17.45 13.24
C CYS A 613 5.94 16.96 14.41
N ASP A 614 5.72 15.69 14.79
CA ASP A 614 6.48 15.01 15.85
C ASP A 614 7.99 14.96 15.57
N SER A 615 8.38 14.81 14.30
CA SER A 615 9.79 14.77 13.88
C SER A 615 10.53 16.10 14.20
N ARG A 616 9.87 17.23 14.03
CA ARG A 616 10.41 18.54 14.42
C ARG A 616 10.55 18.68 15.94
N LEU A 617 9.57 18.18 16.68
CA LEU A 617 9.62 18.15 18.13
C LEU A 617 10.81 17.30 18.63
N LEU A 618 11.06 16.14 18.02
CA LEU A 618 12.20 15.30 18.36
C LEU A 618 13.55 16.01 18.12
N VAL A 619 13.70 16.73 17.00
CA VAL A 619 14.90 17.53 16.71
C VAL A 619 15.09 18.64 17.75
N GLU A 620 14.02 19.34 18.12
CA GLU A 620 14.09 20.36 19.16
C GLU A 620 14.44 19.77 20.54
N ALA A 621 13.87 18.63 20.88
CA ALA A 621 14.20 17.93 22.12
C ALA A 621 15.68 17.48 22.16
N PHE A 622 16.21 17.00 21.03
CA PHE A 622 17.64 16.67 20.90
C PHE A 622 18.54 17.89 21.16
N ARG A 623 18.21 19.04 20.56
CA ARG A 623 18.92 20.31 20.77
C ARG A 623 18.89 20.76 22.25
N ARG A 624 17.83 20.42 22.97
CA ARG A 624 17.66 20.67 24.41
C ARG A 624 18.38 19.65 25.28
N GLY A 625 19.03 18.64 24.75
CA GLY A 625 19.87 17.69 25.48
C GLY A 625 19.26 16.31 25.69
N TRP A 626 18.04 16.03 25.24
CA TRP A 626 17.50 14.67 25.23
C TRP A 626 18.27 13.76 24.26
N ARG A 627 18.48 12.48 24.63
CA ARG A 627 19.25 11.53 23.81
C ARG A 627 18.53 10.19 23.64
N ARG A 628 17.57 9.87 24.50
CA ARG A 628 16.80 8.63 24.46
C ARG A 628 15.33 8.98 24.22
N PHE A 629 14.76 8.40 23.17
CA PHE A 629 13.41 8.69 22.73
C PHE A 629 12.60 7.41 22.57
N ILE A 630 11.31 7.47 22.92
CA ILE A 630 10.31 6.45 22.56
C ILE A 630 9.18 7.20 21.88
N VAL A 631 8.84 6.78 20.65
CA VAL A 631 7.73 7.35 19.88
C VAL A 631 6.67 6.29 19.71
N TYR A 632 5.43 6.59 20.07
CA TYR A 632 4.34 5.63 19.99
C TYR A 632 3.03 6.30 19.55
N GLY A 633 2.03 5.46 19.18
CA GLY A 633 0.75 5.97 18.71
C GLY A 633 0.82 6.64 17.33
N LEU A 634 1.85 6.31 16.55
CA LEU A 634 2.04 6.77 15.19
C LEU A 634 0.85 6.39 14.29
N ARG A 635 0.51 7.30 13.39
CA ARG A 635 -0.56 7.18 12.41
C ARG A 635 -0.09 7.70 11.05
N GLY A 636 1.09 7.25 10.60
CA GLY A 636 1.68 7.69 9.35
C GLY A 636 2.51 8.97 9.43
N GLN A 637 2.93 9.39 10.64
CA GLN A 637 3.87 10.50 10.77
C GLN A 637 5.18 10.18 10.05
N ARG A 638 5.64 11.14 9.26
CA ARG A 638 6.79 11.02 8.37
C ARG A 638 8.05 11.58 9.01
N PHE A 639 9.20 11.21 8.46
CA PHE A 639 10.50 11.80 8.81
C PHE A 639 10.99 11.53 10.25
N THR A 640 10.41 10.56 10.99
CA THR A 640 10.86 10.21 12.32
C THR A 640 12.36 9.87 12.31
N GLY A 641 13.16 10.56 13.12
CA GLY A 641 14.62 10.44 13.17
C GLY A 641 15.38 11.28 12.14
N CYS A 642 14.68 12.06 11.30
CA CYS A 642 15.32 12.95 10.33
C CYS A 642 15.69 14.31 10.92
N GLY A 643 16.69 14.97 10.34
CA GLY A 643 17.02 16.37 10.63
C GLY A 643 17.84 16.62 11.90
N PHE A 644 18.32 15.60 12.58
CA PHE A 644 19.18 15.71 13.77
C PHE A 644 20.58 16.27 13.45
N GLY A 645 21.06 16.10 12.23
CA GLY A 645 22.41 16.50 11.82
C GLY A 645 23.46 15.44 12.14
N PRO A 646 24.76 15.80 12.08
CA PRO A 646 25.87 14.93 12.47
C PRO A 646 25.99 14.83 14.00
N GLU A 647 26.90 13.96 14.46
CA GLU A 647 27.25 13.83 15.88
C GLU A 647 26.07 13.32 16.75
N THR A 648 25.36 12.34 16.22
CA THR A 648 24.22 11.72 16.92
C THR A 648 24.57 10.36 17.54
N ASP A 649 25.84 10.05 17.69
CA ASP A 649 26.29 8.84 18.40
C ASP A 649 25.73 8.81 19.84
N GLY A 650 25.18 7.68 20.25
CA GLY A 650 24.53 7.49 21.54
C GLY A 650 23.06 7.98 21.61
N VAL A 651 22.52 8.57 20.55
CA VAL A 651 21.09 8.84 20.42
C VAL A 651 20.38 7.55 20.03
N ARG A 652 19.29 7.23 20.76
CA ARG A 652 18.42 6.08 20.42
C ARG A 652 16.96 6.47 20.38
N ILE A 653 16.26 5.95 19.35
CA ILE A 653 14.82 6.12 19.16
C ILE A 653 14.18 4.73 19.02
N ASP A 654 13.20 4.39 19.85
CA ASP A 654 12.32 3.24 19.67
C ASP A 654 10.95 3.72 19.17
N VAL A 655 10.44 3.07 18.10
CA VAL A 655 9.26 3.49 17.35
C VAL A 655 8.20 2.39 17.42
N TYR A 656 7.04 2.69 18.01
CA TYR A 656 5.89 1.79 18.13
C TYR A 656 4.71 2.32 17.32
N GLY A 657 4.21 1.52 16.41
CA GLY A 657 3.08 1.85 15.54
C GLY A 657 3.48 2.01 14.07
N SER A 658 2.55 2.49 13.25
CA SER A 658 2.73 2.63 11.80
C SER A 658 3.41 3.96 11.46
N SER A 659 4.73 3.93 11.27
CA SER A 659 5.48 5.09 10.79
C SER A 659 5.16 5.39 9.32
N GLY A 660 5.27 6.65 8.92
CA GLY A 660 5.18 7.08 7.53
C GLY A 660 6.50 6.94 6.77
N ASP A 661 6.53 7.51 5.56
CA ASP A 661 7.70 7.49 4.68
C ASP A 661 8.90 8.24 5.29
N TYR A 662 10.10 7.96 4.76
CA TYR A 662 11.36 8.63 5.09
C TYR A 662 11.87 8.48 6.52
N LEU A 663 11.30 7.58 7.34
CA LEU A 663 11.85 7.31 8.67
C LEU A 663 13.36 6.99 8.57
N ALA A 664 14.16 7.53 9.48
CA ALA A 664 15.62 7.38 9.53
C ALA A 664 16.39 7.97 8.33
N SER A 665 15.76 8.76 7.47
CA SER A 665 16.45 9.34 6.32
C SER A 665 17.53 10.35 6.75
N GLY A 666 18.73 10.18 6.20
CA GLY A 666 19.87 11.05 6.46
C GLY A 666 20.49 10.94 7.86
N ILE A 667 20.17 9.91 8.65
CA ILE A 667 20.78 9.72 9.97
C ILE A 667 22.30 9.57 9.88
N ASP A 668 22.99 10.04 10.92
CA ASP A 668 24.45 10.11 10.98
C ASP A 668 24.93 9.82 12.43
N GLY A 669 24.90 8.55 12.85
CA GLY A 669 25.39 8.06 14.14
C GLY A 669 24.34 7.40 15.05
N MET A 670 23.08 7.84 15.02
CA MET A 670 22.04 7.34 15.93
C MET A 670 21.59 5.91 15.64
N GLU A 671 20.94 5.31 16.63
CA GLU A 671 20.28 4.00 16.54
C GLU A 671 18.76 4.15 16.60
N ILE A 672 18.07 3.52 15.63
CA ILE A 672 16.60 3.52 15.56
C ILE A 672 16.07 2.09 15.49
N HIS A 673 15.10 1.75 16.35
CA HIS A 673 14.39 0.48 16.36
C HIS A 673 12.93 0.70 15.99
N VAL A 674 12.45 0.00 14.96
CA VAL A 674 11.05 0.05 14.50
C VAL A 674 10.36 -1.26 14.88
N HIS A 675 9.50 -1.22 15.90
CA HIS A 675 8.79 -2.39 16.45
C HIS A 675 7.52 -2.73 15.61
N GLY A 676 7.71 -2.86 14.31
CA GLY A 676 6.67 -3.13 13.32
C GLY A 676 7.22 -2.98 11.92
N ASN A 677 6.32 -2.74 10.95
CA ASN A 677 6.71 -2.48 9.56
C ASN A 677 7.13 -1.03 9.37
N GLY A 678 8.07 -0.82 8.45
CA GLY A 678 8.37 0.49 7.90
C GLY A 678 7.62 0.74 6.59
N GLN A 679 7.48 2.01 6.19
CA GLN A 679 6.89 2.44 4.93
C GLN A 679 7.98 2.66 3.86
N ASP A 680 7.72 3.47 2.85
CA ASP A 680 8.62 3.69 1.72
C ASP A 680 9.81 4.60 2.06
N GLN A 681 10.90 4.44 1.34
CA GLN A 681 12.09 5.28 1.39
C GLN A 681 12.74 5.42 2.78
N LEU A 682 12.60 4.40 3.63
CA LEU A 682 13.28 4.34 4.92
C LEU A 682 14.79 4.43 4.74
N ALA A 683 15.48 5.13 5.67
CA ALA A 683 16.93 5.29 5.67
C ALA A 683 17.51 5.85 4.35
N GLN A 684 16.70 6.61 3.60
CA GLN A 684 17.19 7.30 2.41
C GLN A 684 18.41 8.17 2.77
N ILE A 685 19.46 8.13 1.94
CA ILE A 685 20.72 8.86 2.17
C ILE A 685 21.35 8.71 3.57
N MET A 686 21.07 7.60 4.27
CA MET A 686 21.71 7.25 5.55
C MET A 686 23.23 7.28 5.42
N LYS A 687 23.93 7.88 6.39
CA LYS A 687 25.38 8.03 6.38
C LYS A 687 26.08 7.08 7.35
N CYS A 688 25.61 7.04 8.57
CA CYS A 688 26.15 6.24 9.66
C CYS A 688 25.06 5.95 10.69
N GLY A 689 25.31 5.04 11.62
CA GLY A 689 24.36 4.65 12.66
C GLY A 689 23.69 3.30 12.36
N ARG A 690 22.59 3.01 13.04
CA ARG A 690 21.92 1.69 12.96
C ARG A 690 20.40 1.84 12.85
N LEU A 691 19.82 1.01 11.97
CA LEU A 691 18.37 0.86 11.86
C LEU A 691 18.00 -0.62 11.99
N VAL A 692 17.09 -0.94 12.90
CA VAL A 692 16.56 -2.30 13.10
C VAL A 692 15.06 -2.27 12.89
N VAL A 693 14.54 -3.07 11.95
CA VAL A 693 13.10 -3.14 11.62
C VAL A 693 12.57 -4.54 11.90
N TYR A 694 11.65 -4.65 12.86
CA TYR A 694 11.04 -5.93 13.29
C TYR A 694 9.85 -6.37 12.42
N GLY A 695 9.83 -5.96 11.16
CA GLY A 695 8.83 -6.28 10.17
C GLY A 695 9.37 -6.08 8.76
N ASP A 696 8.48 -5.73 7.83
CA ASP A 696 8.79 -5.46 6.44
C ASP A 696 9.17 -4.00 6.23
N VAL A 697 9.88 -3.71 5.13
CA VAL A 697 10.18 -2.35 4.66
C VAL A 697 9.56 -2.12 3.28
N GLY A 698 9.15 -0.88 3.01
CA GLY A 698 8.52 -0.47 1.77
C GLY A 698 9.49 -0.27 0.62
N GLN A 699 9.03 0.40 -0.44
CA GLN A 699 9.79 0.61 -1.66
C GLN A 699 10.93 1.62 -1.50
N ALA A 700 11.96 1.48 -2.36
CA ALA A 700 13.13 2.35 -2.41
C ALA A 700 13.84 2.52 -1.04
N PHE A 701 13.76 1.49 -0.20
CA PHE A 701 14.46 1.39 1.07
C PHE A 701 15.96 1.64 0.88
N MET A 702 16.55 2.50 1.72
CA MET A 702 17.96 2.93 1.64
C MET A 702 18.38 3.56 0.31
N TYR A 703 17.47 4.22 -0.41
CA TYR A 703 17.84 4.95 -1.62
C TYR A 703 18.99 5.92 -1.38
N GLY A 704 20.07 5.83 -2.18
CA GLY A 704 21.21 6.71 -2.10
C GLY A 704 21.98 6.66 -0.76
N ALA A 705 21.84 5.61 0.03
CA ALA A 705 22.55 5.45 1.30
C ALA A 705 24.07 5.46 1.09
N LYS A 706 24.80 6.02 2.06
CA LYS A 706 26.27 6.18 2.03
C LYS A 706 26.97 5.28 3.04
N GLY A 707 26.23 4.70 3.96
CA GLY A 707 26.76 3.83 5.01
C GLY A 707 25.67 3.42 6.00
N GLY A 708 26.10 2.96 7.17
CA GLY A 708 25.23 2.50 8.25
C GLY A 708 24.99 1.00 8.25
N GLU A 709 24.50 0.48 9.37
CA GLU A 709 24.13 -0.91 9.57
C GLU A 709 22.61 -1.01 9.64
N VAL A 710 22.02 -1.89 8.82
CA VAL A 710 20.57 -2.05 8.78
C VAL A 710 20.19 -3.53 8.83
N TYR A 711 19.23 -3.84 9.69
CA TYR A 711 18.69 -5.19 9.89
C TYR A 711 17.18 -5.16 9.68
N VAL A 712 16.68 -6.01 8.77
CA VAL A 712 15.24 -6.16 8.46
C VAL A 712 14.83 -7.60 8.72
N MET A 713 13.84 -7.79 9.59
CA MET A 713 13.37 -9.14 9.92
C MET A 713 12.54 -9.76 8.79
N GLY A 714 11.75 -8.96 8.09
CA GLY A 714 10.86 -9.39 7.01
C GLY A 714 11.39 -9.11 5.62
N ASN A 715 10.47 -8.84 4.71
CA ASN A 715 10.74 -8.57 3.29
C ASN A 715 11.04 -7.08 3.04
N ALA A 716 11.77 -6.80 1.97
CA ALA A 716 11.83 -5.48 1.38
C ALA A 716 10.97 -5.46 0.09
N ALA A 717 10.28 -4.36 -0.16
CA ALA A 717 9.57 -4.16 -1.41
C ALA A 717 10.54 -3.87 -2.58
N GLY A 718 10.06 -3.36 -3.69
CA GLY A 718 10.89 -3.13 -4.88
C GLY A 718 11.96 -2.04 -4.69
N ARG A 719 13.04 -2.18 -5.42
CA ARG A 719 14.14 -1.21 -5.57
C ARG A 719 14.88 -0.83 -4.28
N PRO A 720 15.21 -1.75 -3.39
CA PRO A 720 16.04 -1.42 -2.22
C PRO A 720 17.49 -1.10 -2.63
N LEU A 721 18.11 -0.13 -1.92
CA LEU A 721 19.51 0.32 -2.11
C LEU A 721 19.87 0.89 -3.49
N ILE A 722 18.89 1.41 -4.25
CA ILE A 722 19.19 2.12 -5.51
C ILE A 722 20.20 3.25 -5.23
N ASN A 723 21.21 3.39 -6.09
CA ASN A 723 22.24 4.44 -6.02
C ASN A 723 22.98 4.49 -4.68
N ALA A 724 22.99 3.43 -3.89
CA ALA A 724 23.74 3.40 -2.65
C ALA A 724 25.26 3.34 -2.92
N VAL A 725 26.03 4.04 -2.09
CA VAL A 725 27.49 4.20 -2.22
C VAL A 725 28.19 3.95 -0.88
N GLY A 726 29.52 3.91 -0.86
CA GLY A 726 30.29 3.87 0.37
C GLY A 726 30.19 2.55 1.16
N ARG A 727 29.64 2.55 2.37
CA ARG A 727 29.75 1.43 3.32
C ARG A 727 28.43 0.95 3.91
N PRO A 728 27.32 0.82 3.16
CA PRO A 728 26.10 0.24 3.72
C PRO A 728 26.30 -1.23 4.04
N ARG A 729 25.86 -1.67 5.22
CA ARG A 729 25.90 -3.05 5.72
C ARG A 729 24.46 -3.46 6.03
N VAL A 730 23.88 -4.33 5.22
CA VAL A 730 22.45 -4.61 5.27
C VAL A 730 22.20 -6.10 5.36
N VAL A 731 21.33 -6.51 6.29
CA VAL A 731 20.81 -7.88 6.38
C VAL A 731 19.29 -7.82 6.21
N ILE A 732 18.79 -8.51 5.18
CA ILE A 732 17.36 -8.69 4.91
C ILE A 732 17.07 -10.19 5.09
N ASN A 733 16.22 -10.53 6.06
CA ASN A 733 15.94 -11.94 6.34
C ASN A 733 14.92 -12.53 5.35
N GLY A 734 13.92 -11.79 4.94
CA GLY A 734 13.00 -12.20 3.89
C GLY A 734 13.59 -12.08 2.49
N THR A 735 12.72 -11.80 1.52
CA THR A 735 13.10 -11.51 0.13
C THR A 735 12.98 -10.03 -0.18
N CYS A 736 13.31 -9.65 -1.39
CA CYS A 736 12.94 -8.37 -1.97
C CYS A 736 12.45 -8.58 -3.42
N LEU A 737 11.71 -7.58 -3.91
CA LEU A 737 11.22 -7.56 -5.27
C LEU A 737 12.33 -7.06 -6.23
N ASP A 738 11.99 -6.54 -7.40
CA ASP A 738 12.95 -6.21 -8.45
C ASP A 738 13.97 -5.13 -8.05
N TYR A 739 15.10 -5.08 -8.78
CA TYR A 739 16.14 -4.04 -8.72
C TYR A 739 16.85 -3.91 -7.37
N LEU A 740 17.10 -5.01 -6.66
CA LEU A 740 17.95 -4.95 -5.47
C LEU A 740 19.34 -4.43 -5.85
N ALA A 741 19.77 -3.35 -5.18
CA ALA A 741 21.09 -2.72 -5.34
C ALA A 741 21.40 -2.26 -6.78
N GLU A 742 20.40 -1.69 -7.47
CA GLU A 742 20.59 -1.02 -8.76
C GLU A 742 21.59 0.15 -8.62
N SER A 743 22.53 0.25 -9.54
CA SER A 743 23.60 1.27 -9.51
C SER A 743 24.36 1.33 -8.18
N PHE A 744 24.65 0.16 -7.60
CA PHE A 744 25.40 0.05 -6.34
C PHE A 744 26.87 0.35 -6.54
N MET A 745 27.36 1.39 -5.89
CA MET A 745 28.72 1.91 -6.05
C MET A 745 29.49 1.86 -4.71
N ALA A 746 29.46 0.72 -4.03
CA ALA A 746 29.88 0.61 -2.64
C ALA A 746 31.31 0.04 -2.45
N GLY A 747 32.17 0.08 -3.48
CA GLY A 747 33.55 -0.35 -3.39
C GLY A 747 33.73 -1.85 -3.18
N ASP A 748 34.93 -2.27 -2.75
CA ASP A 748 35.20 -3.66 -2.41
C ASP A 748 34.82 -3.94 -0.94
N PRO A 749 33.94 -4.92 -0.65
CA PRO A 749 33.53 -5.25 0.72
C PRO A 749 34.71 -5.58 1.65
N HIS A 750 35.74 -6.30 1.17
CA HIS A 750 36.96 -6.60 1.92
C HIS A 750 37.87 -5.39 2.16
N GLY A 751 37.79 -4.41 1.27
CA GLY A 751 38.41 -3.09 1.41
C GLY A 751 37.60 -2.09 2.24
N GLY A 752 36.58 -2.56 2.93
CA GLY A 752 35.65 -1.72 3.73
C GLY A 752 34.49 -1.15 2.94
N GLY A 753 34.24 -1.61 1.72
CA GLY A 753 33.06 -1.26 0.92
C GLY A 753 31.72 -1.84 1.44
N GLY A 754 30.61 -1.60 0.75
CA GLY A 754 29.27 -2.04 1.15
C GLY A 754 28.89 -3.45 0.71
N PHE A 755 27.91 -4.04 1.39
CA PHE A 755 27.30 -5.30 0.98
C PHE A 755 25.87 -5.47 1.52
N VAL A 756 25.16 -6.42 0.92
CA VAL A 756 23.85 -6.89 1.37
C VAL A 756 23.90 -8.38 1.64
N VAL A 757 23.32 -8.84 2.74
CA VAL A 757 23.00 -10.25 2.98
C VAL A 757 21.50 -10.44 2.80
N LEU A 758 21.11 -11.34 1.90
CA LEU A 758 19.72 -11.69 1.61
C LEU A 758 19.48 -13.15 2.01
N ASN A 759 18.71 -13.39 3.08
CA ASN A 759 18.53 -14.72 3.65
C ASN A 759 17.39 -15.53 3.00
N GLY A 760 16.39 -14.87 2.39
CA GLY A 760 15.30 -15.55 1.69
C GLY A 760 14.53 -16.52 2.58
N ILE A 761 14.28 -16.14 3.83
CA ILE A 761 13.54 -16.95 4.80
C ILE A 761 12.17 -16.34 5.12
N GLU A 762 11.31 -17.16 5.66
CA GLU A 762 10.01 -16.79 6.23
C GLU A 762 9.81 -17.55 7.55
N PHE A 763 8.75 -17.18 8.27
CA PHE A 763 8.35 -17.89 9.48
C PHE A 763 7.04 -18.64 9.20
N ASP A 764 6.99 -19.91 9.58
CA ASP A 764 5.75 -20.67 9.55
C ASP A 764 4.80 -20.26 10.69
N ASP A 765 3.60 -20.85 10.72
CA ASP A 765 2.56 -20.55 11.72
C ASP A 765 3.01 -20.83 13.17
N ARG A 766 4.06 -21.62 13.36
CA ARG A 766 4.69 -21.92 14.65
C ARG A 766 5.89 -21.01 14.96
N GLY A 767 6.16 -20.03 14.12
CA GLY A 767 7.31 -19.12 14.27
C GLY A 767 8.65 -19.75 13.94
N GLN A 768 8.67 -20.93 13.27
CA GLN A 768 9.91 -21.59 12.86
C GLN A 768 10.43 -21.01 11.55
N VAL A 769 11.74 -20.86 11.46
CA VAL A 769 12.42 -20.38 10.26
C VAL A 769 12.33 -21.43 9.14
N ARG A 770 11.89 -21.00 7.96
CA ARG A 770 11.87 -21.79 6.74
C ARG A 770 12.47 -21.00 5.57
N GLY A 771 13.08 -21.69 4.60
CA GLY A 771 13.48 -21.08 3.34
C GLY A 771 12.23 -20.79 2.48
N GLN A 772 12.19 -19.63 1.86
CA GLN A 772 11.19 -19.33 0.84
C GLN A 772 11.47 -20.15 -0.44
N GLU A 773 10.48 -20.25 -1.34
CA GLU A 773 10.62 -20.99 -2.61
C GLU A 773 11.83 -20.52 -3.42
N THR A 774 12.05 -19.21 -3.45
CA THR A 774 13.25 -18.56 -3.98
C THR A 774 13.71 -17.43 -3.06
N PRO A 775 15.01 -17.26 -2.80
CA PRO A 775 15.49 -16.14 -1.99
C PRO A 775 15.34 -14.78 -2.68
N TYR A 776 15.20 -14.77 -4.00
CA TYR A 776 14.99 -13.57 -4.80
C TYR A 776 14.02 -13.85 -5.96
N PRO A 777 12.74 -13.49 -5.82
CA PRO A 777 11.74 -13.68 -6.88
C PRO A 777 11.86 -12.62 -7.98
N GLY A 778 12.61 -11.53 -7.76
CA GLY A 778 12.72 -10.39 -8.65
C GLY A 778 13.62 -10.60 -9.87
N SER A 779 13.68 -9.59 -10.72
CA SER A 779 14.63 -9.46 -11.84
C SER A 779 15.54 -8.24 -11.64
N ASN A 780 16.48 -8.03 -12.59
CA ASN A 780 17.41 -6.90 -12.55
C ASN A 780 18.21 -6.79 -11.23
N LEU A 781 18.58 -7.95 -10.67
CA LEU A 781 19.44 -8.04 -9.50
C LEU A 781 20.80 -7.40 -9.80
N PHE A 782 21.23 -6.46 -8.95
CA PHE A 782 22.52 -5.80 -9.04
C PHE A 782 22.75 -5.04 -10.36
N SER A 783 21.65 -4.51 -10.93
CA SER A 783 21.66 -3.78 -12.20
C SER A 783 22.64 -2.61 -12.18
N LEU A 784 23.50 -2.48 -13.20
CA LEU A 784 24.46 -1.39 -13.36
C LEU A 784 25.37 -1.14 -12.16
N ALA A 785 25.56 -2.12 -11.28
CA ALA A 785 26.44 -2.00 -10.12
C ALA A 785 27.92 -1.95 -10.55
N SER A 786 28.70 -1.12 -9.88
CA SER A 786 30.15 -0.97 -10.13
C SER A 786 31.02 -1.34 -8.93
N GLY A 787 30.43 -1.76 -7.82
CA GLY A 787 31.11 -2.18 -6.59
C GLY A 787 30.16 -2.71 -5.55
N GLY A 788 30.70 -3.22 -4.44
CA GLY A 788 29.95 -3.92 -3.41
C GLY A 788 29.71 -5.40 -3.74
N ALA A 789 28.90 -6.08 -2.94
CA ALA A 789 28.47 -7.44 -3.15
C ALA A 789 27.10 -7.72 -2.54
N ILE A 790 26.43 -8.76 -3.02
CA ILE A 790 25.25 -9.34 -2.38
C ILE A 790 25.60 -10.79 -2.01
N PHE A 791 25.36 -11.17 -0.76
CA PHE A 791 25.48 -12.53 -0.27
C PHE A 791 24.09 -13.12 -0.12
N VAL A 792 23.74 -14.08 -0.99
CA VAL A 792 22.39 -14.66 -1.05
C VAL A 792 22.42 -16.06 -0.46
N ARG A 793 21.53 -16.31 0.53
CA ARG A 793 21.27 -17.68 0.98
C ARG A 793 20.47 -18.42 -0.09
N ASP A 794 21.12 -19.23 -0.89
CA ASP A 794 20.55 -19.92 -2.05
C ASP A 794 21.06 -21.38 -2.18
N PRO A 795 20.76 -22.25 -1.18
CA PRO A 795 21.27 -23.61 -1.15
C PRO A 795 20.75 -24.48 -2.32
N HIS A 796 19.64 -24.11 -2.93
CA HIS A 796 19.02 -24.81 -4.05
C HIS A 796 19.33 -24.19 -5.41
N GLN A 797 20.20 -23.18 -5.47
CA GLN A 797 20.61 -22.48 -6.70
C GLN A 797 19.42 -21.95 -7.53
N LYS A 798 18.42 -21.38 -6.84
CA LYS A 798 17.22 -20.81 -7.44
C LYS A 798 17.46 -19.45 -8.11
N VAL A 799 18.47 -18.71 -7.67
CA VAL A 799 18.87 -17.46 -8.34
C VAL A 799 19.70 -17.83 -9.57
N VAL A 800 19.21 -17.42 -10.73
CA VAL A 800 19.80 -17.75 -12.03
C VAL A 800 20.47 -16.53 -12.66
N PRO A 801 21.46 -16.74 -13.57
CA PRO A 801 22.16 -15.61 -14.23
C PRO A 801 21.24 -14.64 -14.95
N ASP A 802 20.11 -15.09 -15.49
CA ASP A 802 19.16 -14.26 -16.23
C ASP A 802 18.44 -13.22 -15.34
N GLN A 803 18.48 -13.38 -14.02
CA GLN A 803 17.98 -12.37 -13.06
C GLN A 803 18.99 -11.22 -12.84
N LEU A 804 20.24 -11.39 -13.26
CA LEU A 804 21.31 -10.43 -13.07
C LEU A 804 21.38 -9.46 -14.26
N ASN A 805 21.67 -8.22 -13.99
CA ASN A 805 21.84 -7.20 -15.01
C ASN A 805 23.14 -6.41 -14.77
N GLY A 806 24.30 -6.98 -15.19
CA GLY A 806 25.62 -6.43 -14.95
C GLY A 806 26.30 -6.95 -13.67
N GLY A 807 25.70 -7.94 -13.02
CA GLY A 807 26.30 -8.74 -11.96
C GLY A 807 26.69 -10.13 -12.44
N GLU A 808 27.57 -10.81 -11.71
CA GLU A 808 27.92 -12.22 -11.90
C GLU A 808 27.81 -13.02 -10.59
N LEU A 809 27.31 -14.23 -10.68
CA LEU A 809 27.31 -15.19 -9.57
C LEU A 809 28.68 -15.81 -9.46
N VAL A 810 29.26 -15.78 -8.28
CA VAL A 810 30.53 -16.41 -7.96
C VAL A 810 30.42 -17.25 -6.69
N GLU A 811 31.32 -18.21 -6.54
CA GLU A 811 31.40 -19.00 -5.32
C GLU A 811 31.80 -18.11 -4.14
N MET A 812 31.23 -18.40 -2.97
CA MET A 812 31.59 -17.76 -1.72
C MET A 812 32.91 -18.32 -1.18
N THR A 813 33.72 -17.47 -0.58
CA THR A 813 34.99 -17.89 0.06
C THR A 813 34.86 -17.87 1.58
N GLU A 814 35.82 -18.49 2.28
CA GLU A 814 35.89 -18.42 3.74
C GLU A 814 36.07 -16.99 4.25
N ASP A 815 36.84 -16.17 3.53
CA ASP A 815 37.00 -14.74 3.87
C ASP A 815 35.67 -13.99 3.73
N ASP A 816 34.85 -14.31 2.73
CA ASP A 816 33.51 -13.75 2.59
C ASP A 816 32.61 -14.14 3.76
N TRP A 817 32.73 -15.41 4.23
CA TRP A 817 31.98 -15.85 5.41
C TRP A 817 32.39 -15.07 6.66
N GLN A 818 33.68 -14.95 6.90
CA GLN A 818 34.21 -14.20 8.03
C GLN A 818 33.80 -12.72 7.98
N LEU A 819 33.63 -12.14 6.78
CA LEU A 819 33.18 -10.77 6.60
C LEU A 819 31.72 -10.57 7.05
N ILE A 820 30.81 -11.51 6.69
CA ILE A 820 29.38 -11.36 6.99
C ILE A 820 28.98 -11.92 8.35
N LEU A 821 29.74 -12.80 8.93
CA LEU A 821 29.44 -13.49 10.19
C LEU A 821 29.10 -12.56 11.35
N PRO A 822 29.84 -11.47 11.63
CA PRO A 822 29.51 -10.55 12.73
C PRO A 822 28.13 -9.88 12.57
N TYR A 823 27.69 -9.67 11.33
CA TYR A 823 26.38 -9.11 11.01
C TYR A 823 25.26 -10.15 11.17
N LEU A 824 25.53 -11.42 10.86
CA LEU A 824 24.60 -12.52 11.15
C LEU A 824 24.47 -12.78 12.66
N GLU A 825 25.55 -12.67 13.43
CA GLU A 825 25.51 -12.72 14.90
C GLU A 825 24.71 -11.54 15.49
N ALA A 826 24.84 -10.33 14.92
CA ALA A 826 24.02 -9.19 15.32
C ALA A 826 22.54 -9.41 14.98
N ASN A 827 22.25 -9.95 13.79
CA ASN A 827 20.92 -10.34 13.32
C ASN A 827 20.27 -11.37 14.27
N GLU A 828 21.03 -12.37 14.73
CA GLU A 828 20.55 -13.34 15.73
C GLU A 828 20.17 -12.65 17.05
N ARG A 829 21.01 -11.73 17.55
CA ARG A 829 20.71 -10.97 18.78
C ARG A 829 19.43 -10.11 18.65
N TYR A 830 19.16 -9.54 17.46
CA TYR A 830 17.96 -8.73 17.26
C TYR A 830 16.70 -9.57 17.08
N PHE A 831 16.75 -10.64 16.30
CA PHE A 831 15.54 -11.33 15.82
C PHE A 831 15.39 -12.77 16.33
N GLY A 832 16.39 -13.33 17.00
CA GLY A 832 16.38 -14.73 17.40
C GLY A 832 16.54 -15.71 16.24
N ILE A 833 16.94 -15.23 15.05
CA ILE A 833 17.22 -16.08 13.87
C ILE A 833 18.66 -16.59 14.02
N SER A 834 18.83 -17.81 14.52
CA SER A 834 20.16 -18.36 14.77
C SER A 834 20.93 -18.68 13.48
N ILE A 835 22.25 -18.59 13.57
CA ILE A 835 23.15 -19.02 12.47
C ILE A 835 22.89 -20.48 12.14
N GLU A 836 22.62 -21.32 13.12
CA GLU A 836 22.26 -22.74 12.93
C GLU A 836 21.01 -22.88 12.06
N ASN A 837 19.96 -22.08 12.33
CA ASN A 837 18.75 -22.05 11.50
C ASN A 837 19.04 -21.65 10.06
N LEU A 838 19.89 -20.65 9.86
CA LEU A 838 20.27 -20.20 8.50
C LEU A 838 21.10 -21.24 7.73
N LEU A 839 21.92 -22.02 8.42
CA LEU A 839 22.75 -23.06 7.82
C LEU A 839 22.08 -24.44 7.73
N THR A 840 20.89 -24.60 8.35
CA THR A 840 20.11 -25.84 8.22
C THR A 840 19.24 -25.76 6.94
N VAL A 841 19.43 -26.73 6.06
CA VAL A 841 18.72 -26.88 4.78
C VAL A 841 18.03 -28.22 4.74
N ASP A 842 16.71 -28.25 4.56
CA ASP A 842 15.89 -29.49 4.58
C ASP A 842 16.15 -30.36 5.82
N GLY A 843 16.37 -29.72 6.98
CA GLY A 843 16.62 -30.39 8.25
C GLY A 843 18.09 -30.91 8.42
N VAL A 844 18.98 -30.58 7.49
CA VAL A 844 20.38 -31.01 7.52
C VAL A 844 21.30 -29.79 7.64
N PRO A 845 22.21 -29.74 8.65
CA PRO A 845 23.23 -28.71 8.72
C PRO A 845 24.17 -28.77 7.50
N ARG A 846 24.49 -27.64 6.91
CA ARG A 846 25.39 -27.47 5.76
C ARG A 846 26.49 -26.47 6.08
N SER A 847 27.60 -26.53 5.31
CA SER A 847 28.63 -25.50 5.43
C SER A 847 28.14 -24.15 4.87
N PRO A 848 28.61 -23.01 5.39
CA PRO A 848 28.26 -21.69 4.86
C PRO A 848 28.49 -21.55 3.35
N LEU A 849 29.56 -22.16 2.82
CA LEU A 849 29.92 -22.10 1.40
C LEU A 849 28.97 -22.90 0.50
N GLU A 850 28.21 -23.86 1.06
CA GLU A 850 27.18 -24.62 0.35
C GLU A 850 25.81 -23.88 0.40
N VAL A 851 25.62 -23.00 1.39
CA VAL A 851 24.33 -22.33 1.64
C VAL A 851 24.28 -20.95 1.00
N TYR A 852 25.37 -20.20 1.03
CA TYR A 852 25.43 -18.85 0.50
C TYR A 852 26.19 -18.79 -0.83
N ARG A 853 25.72 -17.90 -1.71
CA ARG A 853 26.36 -17.54 -2.98
C ARG A 853 26.63 -16.03 -2.98
N LYS A 854 27.63 -15.61 -3.73
CA LYS A 854 28.00 -14.19 -3.87
C LYS A 854 27.64 -13.67 -5.24
N VAL A 855 27.05 -12.49 -5.28
CA VAL A 855 26.88 -11.68 -6.50
C VAL A 855 27.83 -10.51 -6.40
N ARG A 856 28.63 -10.27 -7.44
CA ARG A 856 29.52 -9.11 -7.57
C ARG A 856 29.33 -8.42 -8.92
N ALA A 857 29.82 -7.18 -9.04
CA ALA A 857 29.80 -6.46 -10.30
C ALA A 857 30.75 -7.12 -11.32
N VAL A 858 30.28 -7.24 -12.58
CA VAL A 858 31.11 -7.73 -13.68
C VAL A 858 32.20 -6.70 -14.00
N LYS A 859 33.43 -7.16 -14.26
CA LYS A 859 34.52 -6.26 -14.66
C LYS A 859 34.24 -5.66 -16.04
N LEU A 860 34.45 -4.35 -16.19
CA LEU A 860 34.24 -3.61 -17.47
C LEU A 860 34.92 -4.29 -18.68
N ALA A 861 36.09 -4.90 -18.50
CA ALA A 861 36.80 -5.61 -19.56
C ALA A 861 35.99 -6.80 -20.14
N VAL A 862 35.20 -7.48 -19.31
CA VAL A 862 34.36 -8.62 -19.73
C VAL A 862 33.15 -8.08 -20.52
N LEU A 863 32.49 -7.03 -20.02
CA LEU A 863 31.34 -6.41 -20.69
C LEU A 863 31.73 -5.83 -22.06
N ALA A 864 32.96 -5.29 -22.19
CA ALA A 864 33.46 -4.78 -23.44
C ALA A 864 33.78 -5.92 -24.46
N ALA A 865 34.16 -7.10 -23.99
CA ALA A 865 34.41 -8.24 -24.86
C ALA A 865 33.11 -8.88 -25.37
N GLU A 866 32.05 -8.94 -24.56
CA GLU A 866 30.73 -9.47 -24.94
C GLU A 866 29.98 -8.57 -25.91
N SER A 867 30.29 -7.27 -25.96
CA SER A 867 29.64 -6.31 -26.86
C SER A 867 30.26 -6.25 -28.27
N ILE A 868 31.30 -7.03 -28.57
CA ILE A 868 31.89 -7.15 -29.90
C ILE A 868 31.32 -8.41 -30.55
N PRO A 869 30.39 -8.33 -31.53
CA PRO A 869 29.95 -9.50 -32.28
C PRO A 869 31.17 -10.11 -33.03
N GLU A 870 31.37 -11.45 -32.97
CA GLU A 870 32.34 -12.17 -33.77
C GLU A 870 32.05 -12.00 -35.28
#